data_74750fb78d4137bfe76f0ee5d9d74cfd
#
_entry.id   74750fb78d4137bfe76f0ee5d9d74cfd
#
_cell.length_a   1.000
_cell.length_b   1.000
_cell.length_c   1.000
_cell.angle_alpha   90.00
_cell.angle_beta   90.00
_cell.angle_gamma   90.00
#
_symmetry.space_group_name_H-M   'P 1'
#
loop_
_entity.id
_entity.type
_entity.pdbx_description
1 polymer ?
#
loop_
_entity_poly.entity_id
_entity_poly.type
_entity_poly.pdbx_seq_one_letter_code
_entity_poly.pdbx_strand_id
1 'polypeptide(L)'
;MKRRRVQTFVIGLVVLCSTTTVLLALTLLTAASSPFDKAYAEQRGAHTAASFDTTKVTPEQLARTAQQPGVEAAAGPFGQAVVDIPKDWLWMAGGTLSVVGRADSAGPVDRIDLLEGRWATGTGEIVVNWSVQGSPGTEFLGTKLKTPSGGTLTVVGFATSMSKSASAWVSPAQMTVLHPTSAQMLYRFTESDTEAQLSTSLDRATAGLPEDALTGAQTYLALRQAFSALADSYLPFMTLFGVLGLLVSVLIVGNVVSGAVVSGYRHIGVLKALGFTPNQVVAVYLTMLSVPAVAGCVLGTLVGNALAGPIMKVAFTGIDVGRATVGEVSPWVTVACLLGMPALVLFTALIPALRAHRLPAAQAISAGGAPRTGRGLRVQRMLGATRLPRPVSLGMGQPFARPARSLLTLAAIVLGVTTVTLSTGLTSTLVAYGNVGKEDGGARIQVTTGGSDDANTARLSDTQIEEQLRALPGAQGVRARALSQANMTGQNQPVFADFYRGDNSLYEHTIVKGRAPKAAGEIVAGPAFLTQRGLKVGDRTTLELNGKKITATVVGQVIEGNALALETTWDTLTQLAPHARATEYTVRLAPDADAHAYAAAAGKLDPAVHASVLDPGNAGTTTVITFSTVFTVLLTLVASLGVFNTVLLNTRERRRDLGMLKSIGMTPRQVILMTVTSVAGLGAMGALLGIPLGIAAHRLVVDHVGVVDFPEYMKDVWHAPQLAAMLLAGVTIAVLGALIPARTAARTTIATVLHTE
;
A
#
# COMPACT_ATOMS: atom_id res chain seq x y z
N MET A 1 33.63 3.21 -30.67
CA MET A 1 32.56 2.56 -29.95
C MET A 1 32.91 1.17 -29.36
N LYS A 2 33.63 0.29 -30.05
CA LYS A 2 33.93 -1.07 -29.57
C LYS A 2 34.61 -1.15 -28.17
N ARG A 3 35.47 -0.21 -27.78
CA ARG A 3 36.22 -0.21 -26.49
C ARG A 3 35.44 0.27 -25.25
N ARG A 4 34.22 0.83 -25.39
CA ARG A 4 33.40 1.35 -24.27
C ARG A 4 32.06 0.64 -24.10
N ARG A 5 31.80 -0.48 -24.79
CA ARG A 5 30.52 -1.21 -24.79
C ARG A 5 29.99 -1.55 -23.38
N VAL A 6 30.89 -2.02 -22.51
CA VAL A 6 30.52 -2.38 -21.14
C VAL A 6 30.02 -1.16 -20.35
N GLN A 7 30.69 -0.02 -20.48
CA GLN A 7 30.27 1.20 -19.75
C GLN A 7 28.95 1.75 -20.27
N THR A 8 28.74 1.78 -21.57
CA THR A 8 27.48 2.19 -22.21
C THR A 8 26.34 1.26 -21.81
N PHE A 9 26.60 -0.06 -21.79
CA PHE A 9 25.63 -1.05 -21.34
C PHE A 9 25.25 -0.86 -19.86
N VAL A 10 26.24 -0.65 -18.98
CA VAL A 10 25.99 -0.40 -17.54
C VAL A 10 25.17 0.88 -17.32
N ILE A 11 25.48 1.96 -18.06
CA ILE A 11 24.69 3.20 -18.00
C ILE A 11 23.24 2.92 -18.40
N GLY A 12 23.02 2.25 -19.54
CA GLY A 12 21.69 1.90 -20.01
C GLY A 12 20.92 1.03 -19.02
N LEU A 13 21.57 0.03 -18.43
CA LEU A 13 20.97 -0.87 -17.45
C LEU A 13 20.62 -0.14 -16.14
N VAL A 14 21.50 0.73 -15.64
CA VAL A 14 21.23 1.57 -14.46
C VAL A 14 20.03 2.48 -14.71
N VAL A 15 19.99 3.16 -15.85
CA VAL A 15 18.86 4.03 -16.20
C VAL A 15 17.58 3.22 -16.37
N LEU A 16 17.64 2.03 -16.99
CA LEU A 16 16.49 1.13 -17.11
C LEU A 16 15.93 0.79 -15.73
N CYS A 17 16.73 0.23 -14.82
CA CYS A 17 16.29 -0.15 -13.50
C CYS A 17 15.77 1.06 -12.69
N SER A 18 16.47 2.20 -12.78
CA SER A 18 16.05 3.43 -12.10
C SER A 18 14.72 3.96 -12.64
N THR A 19 14.52 3.95 -13.96
CA THR A 19 13.26 4.39 -14.58
C THR A 19 12.12 3.45 -14.20
N THR A 20 12.32 2.14 -14.22
CA THR A 20 11.34 1.15 -13.78
C THR A 20 10.93 1.40 -12.32
N THR A 21 11.90 1.62 -11.44
CA THR A 21 11.65 1.89 -10.01
C THR A 21 10.84 3.17 -9.81
N VAL A 22 11.22 4.27 -10.47
CA VAL A 22 10.54 5.56 -10.37
C VAL A 22 9.13 5.48 -10.96
N LEU A 23 8.96 4.80 -12.11
CA LEU A 23 7.65 4.63 -12.73
C LEU A 23 6.71 3.84 -11.82
N LEU A 24 7.16 2.72 -11.27
CA LEU A 24 6.36 1.93 -10.33
C LEU A 24 5.99 2.75 -9.10
N ALA A 25 6.94 3.49 -8.51
CA ALA A 25 6.68 4.34 -7.36
C ALA A 25 5.63 5.43 -7.66
N LEU A 26 5.76 6.14 -8.78
CA LEU A 26 4.80 7.17 -9.19
C LEU A 26 3.44 6.58 -9.56
N THR A 27 3.41 5.42 -10.23
CA THR A 27 2.15 4.73 -10.55
C THR A 27 1.39 4.36 -9.30
N LEU A 28 2.08 3.84 -8.28
CA LEU A 28 1.47 3.48 -7.02
C LEU A 28 0.98 4.70 -6.24
N LEU A 29 1.78 5.77 -6.21
CA LEU A 29 1.41 7.01 -5.54
C LEU A 29 0.15 7.62 -6.18
N THR A 30 0.05 7.59 -7.53
CA THR A 30 -1.14 8.10 -8.24
C THR A 30 -2.33 7.17 -8.12
N ALA A 31 -2.11 5.86 -8.09
CA ALA A 31 -3.17 4.89 -7.91
C ALA A 31 -3.76 4.92 -6.49
N ALA A 32 -2.95 5.20 -5.48
CA ALA A 32 -3.43 5.31 -4.10
C ALA A 32 -4.32 6.54 -3.86
N SER A 33 -4.14 7.63 -4.62
CA SER A 33 -4.88 8.89 -4.45
C SER A 33 -6.10 9.06 -5.34
N SER A 34 -6.28 8.26 -6.41
CA SER A 34 -7.27 8.54 -7.44
C SER A 34 -8.42 7.54 -7.65
N PRO A 35 -8.48 6.33 -7.06
CA PRO A 35 -9.52 5.36 -7.38
C PRO A 35 -10.91 5.85 -7.00
N PHE A 36 -11.06 6.43 -5.79
CA PHE A 36 -12.32 6.97 -5.33
C PHE A 36 -12.81 8.11 -6.21
N ASP A 37 -11.97 9.14 -6.41
CA ASP A 37 -12.35 10.34 -7.17
C ASP A 37 -12.74 9.97 -8.62
N LYS A 38 -12.04 9.01 -9.21
CA LYS A 38 -12.29 8.53 -10.58
C LYS A 38 -13.61 7.76 -10.67
N ALA A 39 -13.80 6.75 -9.82
CA ALA A 39 -15.04 5.97 -9.76
C ALA A 39 -16.24 6.85 -9.39
N TYR A 40 -16.02 7.78 -8.46
CA TYR A 40 -17.05 8.75 -8.06
C TYR A 40 -17.45 9.68 -9.19
N ALA A 41 -16.49 10.17 -9.98
CA ALA A 41 -16.76 11.00 -11.15
C ALA A 41 -17.47 10.22 -12.28
N GLU A 42 -17.06 8.96 -12.53
CA GLU A 42 -17.67 8.07 -13.52
C GLU A 42 -19.15 7.76 -13.20
N GLN A 43 -19.44 7.56 -11.92
CA GLN A 43 -20.82 7.35 -11.44
C GLN A 43 -21.60 8.66 -11.23
N ARG A 44 -21.01 9.83 -11.46
CA ARG A 44 -21.62 11.13 -11.12
C ARG A 44 -22.12 11.16 -9.68
N GLY A 45 -21.27 10.74 -8.75
CA GLY A 45 -21.63 10.56 -7.35
C GLY A 45 -22.25 11.81 -6.73
N ALA A 46 -23.15 11.62 -5.77
CA ALA A 46 -23.84 12.71 -5.09
C ALA A 46 -22.92 13.43 -4.10
N HIS A 47 -22.76 14.74 -4.20
CA HIS A 47 -22.01 15.52 -3.20
C HIS A 47 -22.68 15.45 -1.82
N THR A 48 -24.02 15.39 -1.81
CA THR A 48 -24.80 15.17 -0.60
C THR A 48 -26.01 14.28 -0.89
N ALA A 49 -26.20 13.23 -0.09
CA ALA A 49 -27.41 12.43 -0.02
C ALA A 49 -28.22 12.89 1.21
N ALA A 50 -29.41 13.44 1.00
CA ALA A 50 -30.25 14.00 2.04
C ALA A 50 -31.55 13.20 2.15
N SER A 51 -32.00 12.90 3.37
CA SER A 51 -33.25 12.20 3.69
C SER A 51 -34.22 13.15 4.36
N PHE A 52 -35.48 13.11 3.94
CA PHE A 52 -36.54 14.01 4.40
C PHE A 52 -37.74 13.23 4.92
N ASP A 53 -38.39 13.74 5.95
CA ASP A 53 -39.64 13.22 6.52
C ASP A 53 -40.83 13.55 5.59
N THR A 54 -41.43 12.52 4.98
CA THR A 54 -42.55 12.66 4.07
C THR A 54 -43.87 13.13 4.75
N THR A 55 -43.93 13.15 6.10
CA THR A 55 -45.08 13.71 6.83
C THR A 55 -45.02 15.22 6.91
N LYS A 56 -43.84 15.83 6.67
CA LYS A 56 -43.62 17.29 6.77
C LYS A 56 -43.45 17.98 5.42
N VAL A 57 -43.02 17.23 4.39
CA VAL A 57 -42.76 17.77 3.05
C VAL A 57 -43.38 16.91 1.97
N THR A 58 -43.85 17.56 0.91
CA THR A 58 -44.39 16.85 -0.24
C THR A 58 -43.32 16.59 -1.31
N PRO A 59 -43.52 15.56 -2.19
CA PRO A 59 -42.60 15.29 -3.28
C PRO A 59 -42.39 16.52 -4.20
N GLU A 60 -43.42 17.34 -4.42
CA GLU A 60 -43.32 18.53 -5.25
C GLU A 60 -42.46 19.63 -4.61
N GLN A 61 -42.51 19.76 -3.28
CA GLN A 61 -41.62 20.66 -2.53
C GLN A 61 -40.16 20.19 -2.64
N LEU A 62 -39.91 18.90 -2.47
CA LEU A 62 -38.58 18.33 -2.64
C LEU A 62 -38.06 18.47 -4.07
N ALA A 63 -38.88 18.24 -5.07
CA ALA A 63 -38.50 18.42 -6.48
C ALA A 63 -38.04 19.86 -6.80
N ARG A 64 -38.64 20.88 -6.13
CA ARG A 64 -38.24 22.28 -6.32
C ARG A 64 -36.86 22.58 -5.76
N THR A 65 -36.36 21.83 -4.81
CA THR A 65 -35.01 22.01 -4.25
C THR A 65 -33.92 21.76 -5.32
N ALA A 66 -34.22 20.94 -6.32
CA ALA A 66 -33.33 20.70 -7.45
C ALA A 66 -33.08 21.94 -8.34
N GLN A 67 -33.96 22.93 -8.27
CA GLN A 67 -33.88 24.14 -9.08
C GLN A 67 -33.28 25.33 -8.30
N GLN A 68 -32.85 25.13 -7.08
CA GLN A 68 -32.27 26.19 -6.25
C GLN A 68 -30.86 26.59 -6.72
N PRO A 69 -30.51 27.88 -6.55
CA PRO A 69 -29.18 28.37 -6.93
C PRO A 69 -28.07 27.58 -6.20
N GLY A 70 -27.03 27.19 -6.95
CA GLY A 70 -25.92 26.42 -6.44
C GLY A 70 -26.08 24.89 -6.60
N VAL A 71 -27.25 24.41 -7.02
CA VAL A 71 -27.45 23.00 -7.40
C VAL A 71 -27.03 22.81 -8.86
N GLU A 72 -25.99 22.01 -9.09
CA GLU A 72 -25.51 21.61 -10.43
C GLU A 72 -26.43 20.56 -11.06
N ALA A 73 -26.77 19.55 -10.27
CA ALA A 73 -27.67 18.47 -10.66
C ALA A 73 -28.32 17.86 -9.41
N ALA A 74 -29.51 17.30 -9.55
CA ALA A 74 -30.16 16.56 -8.50
C ALA A 74 -30.91 15.35 -9.06
N ALA A 75 -31.13 14.35 -8.19
CA ALA A 75 -31.95 13.17 -8.47
C ALA A 75 -32.87 12.88 -7.28
N GLY A 76 -34.08 12.49 -7.56
CA GLY A 76 -35.15 12.30 -6.57
C GLY A 76 -36.33 13.27 -6.80
N PRO A 77 -37.31 13.34 -5.88
CA PRO A 77 -37.35 12.58 -4.62
C PRO A 77 -37.60 11.08 -4.85
N PHE A 78 -36.81 10.27 -4.19
CA PHE A 78 -36.96 8.82 -4.19
C PHE A 78 -37.61 8.39 -2.87
N GLY A 79 -38.69 7.61 -2.92
CA GLY A 79 -39.23 7.01 -1.69
C GLY A 79 -38.17 6.15 -1.01
N GLN A 80 -38.07 6.27 0.31
CA GLN A 80 -37.13 5.52 1.12
C GLN A 80 -37.89 4.82 2.24
N ALA A 81 -37.62 3.54 2.42
CA ALA A 81 -38.19 2.72 3.49
C ALA A 81 -37.08 1.93 4.18
N VAL A 82 -37.30 1.60 5.43
CA VAL A 82 -36.44 0.70 6.18
C VAL A 82 -37.11 -0.66 6.21
N VAL A 83 -36.40 -1.68 5.78
CA VAL A 83 -36.87 -3.07 5.75
C VAL A 83 -36.01 -3.89 6.70
N ASP A 84 -36.67 -4.59 7.65
CA ASP A 84 -35.96 -5.47 8.56
C ASP A 84 -35.42 -6.70 7.81
N ILE A 85 -34.18 -7.02 8.07
CA ILE A 85 -33.53 -8.21 7.53
C ILE A 85 -33.94 -9.39 8.42
N PRO A 86 -34.46 -10.49 7.84
CA PRO A 86 -34.69 -11.72 8.58
C PRO A 86 -33.37 -12.22 9.21
N LYS A 87 -33.48 -12.96 10.26
CA LYS A 87 -32.37 -13.69 10.84
C LYS A 87 -31.81 -14.62 9.80
N ASP A 88 -30.48 -14.65 9.72
CA ASP A 88 -29.74 -15.55 8.84
C ASP A 88 -29.95 -15.29 7.33
N TRP A 89 -30.36 -14.07 6.95
CA TRP A 89 -30.44 -13.70 5.54
C TRP A 89 -29.07 -13.30 5.00
N LEU A 90 -28.64 -13.98 3.95
CA LEU A 90 -27.28 -13.87 3.43
C LEU A 90 -26.24 -14.18 4.53
N TRP A 91 -25.38 -13.24 4.84
CA TRP A 91 -24.33 -13.34 5.88
C TRP A 91 -24.63 -12.48 7.13
N MET A 92 -25.84 -11.94 7.25
CA MET A 92 -26.21 -11.03 8.35
C MET A 92 -27.11 -11.71 9.38
N ALA A 93 -26.82 -11.48 10.66
CA ALA A 93 -27.62 -11.99 11.80
C ALA A 93 -28.90 -11.19 12.04
N GLY A 94 -29.38 -10.46 11.06
CA GLY A 94 -30.50 -9.51 11.17
C GLY A 94 -30.02 -8.06 11.00
N GLY A 95 -30.91 -7.12 11.16
CA GLY A 95 -30.65 -5.69 10.99
C GLY A 95 -31.68 -5.00 10.11
N THR A 96 -31.33 -3.87 9.56
CA THR A 96 -32.20 -3.09 8.68
C THR A 96 -31.52 -2.75 7.37
N LEU A 97 -32.27 -2.81 6.26
CA LEU A 97 -31.85 -2.28 4.96
C LEU A 97 -32.54 -0.95 4.73
N SER A 98 -31.78 0.06 4.40
CA SER A 98 -32.31 1.28 3.80
C SER A 98 -32.57 1.01 2.32
N VAL A 99 -33.84 0.90 1.94
CA VAL A 99 -34.29 0.58 0.59
C VAL A 99 -34.80 1.83 -0.09
N VAL A 100 -34.37 2.06 -1.32
CA VAL A 100 -34.74 3.24 -2.11
C VAL A 100 -35.46 2.82 -3.40
N GLY A 101 -36.56 3.48 -3.73
CA GLY A 101 -37.33 3.25 -4.95
C GLY A 101 -36.75 3.97 -6.14
N ARG A 102 -36.12 3.24 -7.12
CA ARG A 102 -35.59 3.83 -8.36
C ARG A 102 -36.06 3.03 -9.57
N ALA A 103 -36.45 3.76 -10.62
CA ALA A 103 -36.93 3.15 -11.86
C ALA A 103 -35.81 2.44 -12.64
N ASP A 104 -34.61 3.00 -12.59
CA ASP A 104 -33.44 2.49 -13.30
C ASP A 104 -32.14 2.75 -12.51
N SER A 105 -31.05 2.15 -12.94
CA SER A 105 -29.72 2.35 -12.38
C SER A 105 -29.04 3.59 -12.91
N ALA A 106 -29.56 4.24 -13.96
CA ALA A 106 -29.04 5.45 -14.54
C ALA A 106 -29.65 6.69 -13.87
N GLY A 107 -29.03 7.83 -14.05
CA GLY A 107 -29.56 9.11 -13.53
C GLY A 107 -28.56 10.23 -13.70
N PRO A 108 -29.00 11.48 -13.50
CA PRO A 108 -28.12 12.63 -13.56
C PRO A 108 -27.13 12.66 -12.38
N VAL A 109 -27.49 12.03 -11.26
CA VAL A 109 -26.70 11.91 -10.04
C VAL A 109 -26.75 10.46 -9.55
N ASP A 110 -25.62 9.94 -9.10
CA ASP A 110 -25.45 8.61 -8.53
C ASP A 110 -25.89 7.49 -9.49
N ARG A 111 -25.14 7.34 -10.59
CA ARG A 111 -25.27 6.19 -11.48
C ARG A 111 -24.83 4.93 -10.75
N ILE A 112 -25.70 3.93 -10.72
CA ILE A 112 -25.47 2.69 -10.01
C ILE A 112 -24.93 1.64 -10.99
N ASP A 113 -23.81 1.01 -10.65
CA ASP A 113 -23.19 -0.05 -11.45
C ASP A 113 -23.71 -1.42 -11.03
N LEU A 114 -24.36 -2.10 -11.96
CA LEU A 114 -24.83 -3.46 -11.77
C LEU A 114 -23.63 -4.43 -11.85
N LEU A 115 -23.42 -5.20 -10.79
CA LEU A 115 -22.34 -6.19 -10.71
C LEU A 115 -22.77 -7.54 -11.28
N GLU A 116 -23.91 -8.05 -10.79
CA GLU A 116 -24.49 -9.34 -11.18
C GLU A 116 -26.01 -9.24 -11.32
N GLY A 117 -26.60 -10.08 -12.16
CA GLY A 117 -28.03 -10.16 -12.35
C GLY A 117 -28.61 -9.02 -13.18
N ARG A 118 -29.77 -8.48 -12.79
CA ARG A 118 -30.49 -7.41 -13.48
C ARG A 118 -31.09 -6.38 -12.51
N TRP A 119 -31.50 -5.24 -13.04
CA TRP A 119 -32.22 -4.23 -12.26
C TRP A 119 -33.65 -4.69 -11.90
N ALA A 120 -34.15 -4.27 -10.74
CA ALA A 120 -35.51 -4.55 -10.28
C ALA A 120 -36.52 -3.69 -11.08
N THR A 121 -37.41 -4.33 -11.82
CA THR A 121 -38.43 -3.67 -12.63
C THR A 121 -39.85 -3.97 -12.15
N GLY A 122 -40.04 -5.09 -11.47
CA GLY A 122 -41.34 -5.57 -10.98
C GLY A 122 -41.53 -5.35 -9.47
N THR A 123 -42.75 -5.65 -9.01
CA THR A 123 -43.04 -5.86 -7.59
C THR A 123 -42.47 -7.18 -7.11
N GLY A 124 -42.04 -7.25 -5.86
CA GLY A 124 -41.40 -8.45 -5.30
C GLY A 124 -39.92 -8.62 -5.67
N GLU A 125 -39.29 -7.62 -6.31
CA GLU A 125 -37.87 -7.66 -6.71
C GLU A 125 -37.05 -6.64 -5.94
N ILE A 126 -35.80 -7.02 -5.61
CA ILE A 126 -34.83 -6.17 -4.93
C ILE A 126 -33.44 -6.35 -5.53
N VAL A 127 -32.71 -5.24 -5.66
CA VAL A 127 -31.27 -5.21 -5.98
C VAL A 127 -30.53 -4.79 -4.73
N VAL A 128 -29.56 -5.58 -4.32
CA VAL A 128 -28.82 -5.37 -3.06
C VAL A 128 -27.51 -4.64 -3.36
N ASN A 129 -27.18 -3.65 -2.54
CA ASN A 129 -25.89 -2.98 -2.60
C ASN A 129 -24.80 -3.91 -2.04
N TRP A 130 -23.93 -4.37 -2.92
CA TRP A 130 -22.82 -5.22 -2.54
C TRP A 130 -21.62 -4.37 -2.13
N SER A 131 -21.33 -4.38 -0.84
CA SER A 131 -20.23 -3.60 -0.24
C SER A 131 -19.07 -4.50 0.24
N VAL A 132 -19.13 -5.81 -0.05
CA VAL A 132 -18.11 -6.80 0.33
C VAL A 132 -17.17 -7.06 -0.85
N GLN A 133 -15.92 -7.37 -0.55
CA GLN A 133 -14.90 -7.66 -1.56
C GLN A 133 -15.27 -8.86 -2.43
N GLY A 134 -15.06 -8.73 -3.73
CA GLY A 134 -15.32 -9.79 -4.71
C GLY A 134 -16.70 -9.71 -5.35
N SER A 135 -16.92 -10.54 -6.37
CA SER A 135 -18.25 -10.72 -6.95
C SER A 135 -19.16 -11.45 -5.97
N PRO A 136 -20.41 -11.01 -5.80
CA PRO A 136 -21.36 -11.71 -4.93
C PRO A 136 -21.61 -13.16 -5.32
N GLY A 137 -21.28 -13.53 -6.57
CA GLY A 137 -21.61 -14.82 -7.13
C GLY A 137 -23.08 -14.91 -7.55
N THR A 138 -23.34 -15.71 -8.58
CA THR A 138 -24.71 -15.92 -9.08
C THR A 138 -25.53 -16.82 -8.14
N GLU A 139 -24.90 -17.49 -7.20
CA GLU A 139 -25.53 -18.38 -6.21
C GLU A 139 -26.47 -17.66 -5.25
N PHE A 140 -26.26 -16.34 -5.03
CA PHE A 140 -27.14 -15.53 -4.17
C PHE A 140 -28.31 -14.89 -4.94
N LEU A 141 -28.36 -15.01 -6.27
CA LEU A 141 -29.52 -14.57 -7.04
C LEU A 141 -30.70 -15.50 -6.79
N GLY A 142 -31.91 -14.93 -6.63
CA GLY A 142 -33.12 -15.69 -6.29
C GLY A 142 -33.37 -15.81 -4.78
N THR A 143 -32.44 -15.41 -3.93
CA THR A 143 -32.64 -15.38 -2.47
C THR A 143 -33.84 -14.55 -2.10
N LYS A 144 -34.67 -15.04 -1.18
CA LYS A 144 -35.93 -14.41 -0.77
C LYS A 144 -35.80 -13.70 0.57
N LEU A 145 -36.18 -12.43 0.61
CA LEU A 145 -36.29 -11.60 1.81
C LEU A 145 -37.77 -11.47 2.18
N LYS A 146 -38.14 -11.95 3.37
CA LYS A 146 -39.50 -11.75 3.93
C LYS A 146 -39.57 -10.37 4.57
N THR A 147 -40.54 -9.57 4.15
CA THR A 147 -40.76 -8.24 4.74
C THR A 147 -41.67 -8.33 5.97
N PRO A 148 -41.59 -7.41 6.93
CA PRO A 148 -42.47 -7.37 8.10
C PRO A 148 -43.96 -7.32 7.76
N SER A 149 -44.29 -6.73 6.61
CA SER A 149 -45.66 -6.64 6.06
C SER A 149 -46.16 -7.97 5.46
N GLY A 150 -45.40 -9.06 5.54
CA GLY A 150 -45.78 -10.39 5.02
C GLY A 150 -45.51 -10.60 3.53
N GLY A 151 -44.93 -9.63 2.86
CA GLY A 151 -44.48 -9.74 1.47
C GLY A 151 -43.12 -10.47 1.36
N THR A 152 -42.79 -10.88 0.13
CA THR A 152 -41.46 -11.48 -0.18
C THR A 152 -40.79 -10.69 -1.29
N LEU A 153 -39.55 -10.28 -1.07
CA LEU A 153 -38.70 -9.68 -2.06
C LEU A 153 -37.65 -10.71 -2.54
N THR A 154 -37.51 -10.83 -3.83
CA THR A 154 -36.52 -11.74 -4.43
C THR A 154 -35.31 -10.93 -4.92
N VAL A 155 -34.10 -11.34 -4.55
CA VAL A 155 -32.86 -10.70 -5.02
C VAL A 155 -32.68 -11.02 -6.49
N VAL A 156 -32.80 -10.01 -7.35
CA VAL A 156 -32.65 -10.13 -8.80
C VAL A 156 -31.33 -9.60 -9.33
N GLY A 157 -30.58 -8.90 -8.48
CA GLY A 157 -29.27 -8.37 -8.84
C GLY A 157 -28.50 -7.83 -7.66
N PHE A 158 -27.22 -7.66 -7.89
CA PHE A 158 -26.30 -6.98 -7.00
C PHE A 158 -25.70 -5.78 -7.72
N ALA A 159 -25.61 -4.67 -7.02
CA ALA A 159 -25.12 -3.41 -7.60
C ALA A 159 -24.24 -2.67 -6.59
N THR A 160 -23.50 -1.68 -7.06
CA THR A 160 -22.69 -0.81 -6.20
C THR A 160 -22.89 0.65 -6.54
N SER A 161 -22.95 1.50 -5.51
CA SER A 161 -22.97 2.95 -5.59
C SER A 161 -21.82 3.54 -4.81
N MET A 162 -21.01 4.37 -5.46
CA MET A 162 -19.94 5.10 -4.77
C MET A 162 -20.46 6.13 -3.78
N SER A 163 -21.66 6.64 -3.99
CA SER A 163 -22.34 7.54 -3.05
C SER A 163 -22.90 6.80 -1.83
N LYS A 164 -22.93 5.47 -1.88
CA LYS A 164 -23.59 4.63 -0.86
C LYS A 164 -24.99 5.13 -0.49
N SER A 165 -25.74 5.51 -1.50
CA SER A 165 -27.04 6.18 -1.36
C SER A 165 -28.11 5.28 -0.74
N ALA A 166 -27.99 3.96 -0.89
CA ALA A 166 -28.90 3.00 -0.29
C ALA A 166 -28.23 1.65 -0.01
N SER A 167 -28.82 0.86 0.90
CA SER A 167 -28.43 -0.54 1.10
C SER A 167 -29.04 -1.49 0.07
N ALA A 168 -30.17 -1.07 -0.55
CA ALA A 168 -30.82 -1.81 -1.61
C ALA A 168 -31.76 -0.90 -2.44
N TRP A 169 -32.11 -1.38 -3.62
CA TRP A 169 -33.03 -0.66 -4.52
C TRP A 169 -34.16 -1.56 -4.97
N VAL A 170 -35.34 -0.97 -5.09
CA VAL A 170 -36.56 -1.62 -5.60
C VAL A 170 -37.20 -0.74 -6.67
N SER A 171 -38.15 -1.31 -7.44
CA SER A 171 -38.95 -0.51 -8.35
C SER A 171 -39.82 0.51 -7.61
N PRO A 172 -40.20 1.66 -8.22
CA PRO A 172 -41.13 2.62 -7.60
C PRO A 172 -42.47 1.99 -7.20
N ALA A 173 -42.96 1.02 -7.98
CA ALA A 173 -44.17 0.29 -7.66
C ALA A 173 -44.03 -0.54 -6.37
N GLN A 174 -42.88 -1.21 -6.21
CA GLN A 174 -42.60 -1.93 -4.96
C GLN A 174 -42.41 -0.98 -3.78
N MET A 175 -41.82 0.19 -3.99
CA MET A 175 -41.65 1.18 -2.92
C MET A 175 -43.00 1.67 -2.39
N THR A 176 -44.02 1.82 -3.23
CA THR A 176 -45.37 2.16 -2.79
C THR A 176 -45.97 1.08 -1.87
N VAL A 177 -45.68 -0.20 -2.14
CA VAL A 177 -46.11 -1.33 -1.30
C VAL A 177 -45.37 -1.35 0.04
N LEU A 178 -44.14 -0.84 0.10
CA LEU A 178 -43.34 -0.75 1.34
C LEU A 178 -43.73 0.42 2.25
N HIS A 179 -44.65 1.29 1.80
CA HIS A 179 -45.09 2.47 2.55
C HIS A 179 -43.94 3.34 3.03
N PRO A 180 -43.27 4.08 2.11
CA PRO A 180 -42.10 4.88 2.45
C PRO A 180 -42.41 5.92 3.52
N THR A 181 -41.59 5.99 4.56
CA THR A 181 -41.72 6.97 5.66
C THR A 181 -40.82 8.17 5.45
N SER A 182 -39.87 8.09 4.51
CA SER A 182 -38.95 9.15 4.16
C SER A 182 -38.75 9.23 2.66
N ALA A 183 -38.21 10.36 2.19
CA ALA A 183 -37.81 10.58 0.80
C ALA A 183 -36.35 11.02 0.72
N GLN A 184 -35.63 10.48 -0.24
CA GLN A 184 -34.23 10.81 -0.48
C GLN A 184 -34.07 11.74 -1.64
N MET A 185 -33.23 12.77 -1.48
CA MET A 185 -32.73 13.62 -2.55
C MET A 185 -31.21 13.49 -2.64
N LEU A 186 -30.68 13.40 -3.84
CA LEU A 186 -29.27 13.35 -4.16
C LEU A 186 -28.88 14.64 -4.85
N TYR A 187 -27.90 15.35 -4.32
CA TYR A 187 -27.47 16.65 -4.84
C TYR A 187 -26.02 16.63 -5.31
N ARG A 188 -25.77 17.32 -6.41
CA ARG A 188 -24.45 17.79 -6.80
C ARG A 188 -24.48 19.31 -6.73
N PHE A 189 -23.52 19.90 -6.04
CA PHE A 189 -23.41 21.33 -5.84
C PHE A 189 -22.23 21.90 -6.64
N THR A 190 -22.32 23.18 -7.02
CA THR A 190 -21.23 23.91 -7.68
C THR A 190 -20.08 24.20 -6.71
N GLU A 191 -20.37 24.39 -5.43
CA GLU A 191 -19.42 24.57 -4.36
C GLU A 191 -19.46 23.35 -3.44
N SER A 192 -18.43 22.50 -3.48
CA SER A 192 -18.44 21.20 -2.80
C SER A 192 -17.10 20.79 -2.19
N ASP A 193 -16.07 21.66 -2.21
CA ASP A 193 -14.70 21.29 -1.83
C ASP A 193 -14.51 21.11 -0.32
N THR A 194 -15.38 21.71 0.51
CA THR A 194 -15.30 21.64 1.98
C THR A 194 -16.64 21.29 2.60
N GLU A 195 -16.62 20.71 3.82
CA GLU A 195 -17.85 20.42 4.59
C GLU A 195 -18.68 21.68 4.84
N ALA A 196 -18.04 22.82 5.09
CA ALA A 196 -18.74 24.10 5.27
C ALA A 196 -19.45 24.56 4.00
N GLN A 197 -18.86 24.38 2.82
CA GLN A 197 -19.49 24.68 1.53
C GLN A 197 -20.68 23.74 1.28
N LEU A 198 -20.51 22.44 1.55
CA LEU A 198 -21.59 21.46 1.39
C LEU A 198 -22.77 21.75 2.30
N SER A 199 -22.52 22.05 3.57
CA SER A 199 -23.56 22.46 4.54
C SER A 199 -24.29 23.72 4.06
N THR A 200 -23.56 24.77 3.71
CA THR A 200 -24.15 26.02 3.21
C THR A 200 -24.93 25.82 1.91
N SER A 201 -24.46 24.96 1.02
CA SER A 201 -25.14 24.65 -0.25
C SER A 201 -26.44 23.86 -0.02
N LEU A 202 -26.40 22.90 0.94
CA LEU A 202 -27.59 22.15 1.36
C LEU A 202 -28.61 23.08 2.01
N ASP A 203 -28.18 23.93 2.95
CA ASP A 203 -29.08 24.91 3.64
C ASP A 203 -29.77 25.85 2.64
N ARG A 204 -29.03 26.32 1.63
CA ARG A 204 -29.62 27.12 0.53
C ARG A 204 -30.63 26.33 -0.29
N ALA A 205 -30.31 25.10 -0.64
CA ALA A 205 -31.22 24.25 -1.42
C ALA A 205 -32.49 23.90 -0.65
N THR A 206 -32.44 23.81 0.68
CA THR A 206 -33.55 23.43 1.55
C THR A 206 -34.23 24.60 2.27
N ALA A 207 -33.80 25.86 2.02
CA ALA A 207 -34.27 27.05 2.72
C ALA A 207 -35.80 27.28 2.68
N GLY A 208 -36.49 26.65 1.73
CA GLY A 208 -37.97 26.75 1.60
C GLY A 208 -38.74 25.60 2.26
N LEU A 209 -38.06 24.72 2.98
CA LEU A 209 -38.64 23.56 3.66
C LEU A 209 -38.75 23.83 5.17
N PRO A 210 -39.64 23.13 5.91
CA PRO A 210 -39.69 23.19 7.36
C PRO A 210 -38.34 22.76 7.98
N GLU A 211 -37.93 23.42 9.07
CA GLU A 211 -36.60 23.18 9.72
C GLU A 211 -36.36 21.73 10.13
N ASP A 212 -37.40 21.02 10.54
CA ASP A 212 -37.28 19.59 11.00
C ASP A 212 -37.66 18.63 9.86
N ALA A 213 -37.73 19.04 8.61
CA ALA A 213 -38.03 18.16 7.50
C ALA A 213 -36.81 17.31 7.09
N LEU A 214 -35.61 17.86 7.24
CA LEU A 214 -34.35 17.17 6.96
C LEU A 214 -34.03 16.23 8.14
N THR A 215 -34.09 14.93 7.90
CA THR A 215 -33.82 13.90 8.93
C THR A 215 -32.36 13.49 8.94
N GLY A 216 -31.62 13.71 7.86
CA GLY A 216 -30.21 13.40 7.77
C GLY A 216 -29.60 13.79 6.45
N ALA A 217 -28.30 14.07 6.47
CA ALA A 217 -27.51 14.34 5.26
C ALA A 217 -26.16 13.66 5.37
N GLN A 218 -25.72 13.06 4.27
CA GLN A 218 -24.39 12.46 4.16
C GLN A 218 -23.61 13.11 3.03
N THR A 219 -22.40 13.55 3.34
CA THR A 219 -21.52 14.19 2.37
C THR A 219 -20.58 13.18 1.72
N TYR A 220 -20.17 13.46 0.48
CA TYR A 220 -19.17 12.65 -0.21
C TYR A 220 -17.77 12.78 0.44
N LEU A 221 -17.50 13.89 1.13
CA LEU A 221 -16.23 14.09 1.82
C LEU A 221 -16.05 13.08 2.96
N ALA A 222 -17.11 12.76 3.69
CA ALA A 222 -17.09 11.70 4.69
C ALA A 222 -16.81 10.33 4.07
N LEU A 223 -17.43 10.02 2.92
CA LEU A 223 -17.15 8.79 2.18
C LEU A 223 -15.71 8.76 1.64
N ARG A 224 -15.27 9.88 1.03
CA ARG A 224 -13.89 10.01 0.55
C ARG A 224 -12.88 9.79 1.65
N GLN A 225 -13.12 10.34 2.84
CA GLN A 225 -12.25 10.14 4.00
C GLN A 225 -12.25 8.66 4.46
N ALA A 226 -13.38 7.98 4.42
CA ALA A 226 -13.45 6.55 4.74
C ALA A 226 -12.67 5.69 3.72
N PHE A 227 -12.72 6.03 2.44
CA PHE A 227 -11.93 5.38 1.39
C PHE A 227 -10.45 5.74 1.46
N SER A 228 -10.12 7.01 1.74
CA SER A 228 -8.73 7.45 1.86
C SER A 228 -8.03 6.83 3.06
N ALA A 229 -8.76 6.49 4.11
CA ALA A 229 -8.19 5.84 5.28
C ALA A 229 -7.44 4.53 4.93
N LEU A 230 -7.94 3.76 3.96
CA LEU A 230 -7.23 2.58 3.43
C LEU A 230 -5.98 3.00 2.61
N ALA A 231 -6.11 4.01 1.75
CA ALA A 231 -5.00 4.53 0.98
C ALA A 231 -3.93 5.17 1.88
N ASP A 232 -4.34 5.91 2.90
CA ASP A 232 -3.47 6.57 3.86
C ASP A 232 -2.61 5.57 4.66
N SER A 233 -3.04 4.33 4.80
CA SER A 233 -2.22 3.27 5.40
C SER A 233 -1.04 2.84 4.52
N TYR A 234 -1.15 2.96 3.19
CA TYR A 234 -0.09 2.56 2.24
C TYR A 234 0.74 3.74 1.73
N LEU A 235 0.17 4.93 1.68
CA LEU A 235 0.82 6.14 1.16
C LEU A 235 2.18 6.44 1.78
N PRO A 236 2.38 6.38 3.11
CA PRO A 236 3.68 6.64 3.73
C PRO A 236 4.76 5.67 3.25
N PHE A 237 4.41 4.39 3.11
CA PHE A 237 5.33 3.36 2.61
C PHE A 237 5.74 3.64 1.17
N MET A 238 4.76 3.87 0.30
CA MET A 238 4.98 4.11 -1.13
C MET A 238 5.76 5.39 -1.37
N THR A 239 5.43 6.45 -0.64
CA THR A 239 6.12 7.74 -0.73
C THR A 239 7.59 7.60 -0.34
N LEU A 240 7.87 6.92 0.78
CA LEU A 240 9.23 6.72 1.25
C LEU A 240 10.05 5.86 0.28
N PHE A 241 9.49 4.74 -0.21
CA PHE A 241 10.17 3.93 -1.23
C PHE A 241 10.40 4.70 -2.53
N GLY A 242 9.43 5.50 -2.96
CA GLY A 242 9.56 6.37 -4.12
C GLY A 242 10.68 7.41 -3.96
N VAL A 243 10.73 8.09 -2.83
CA VAL A 243 11.77 9.07 -2.50
C VAL A 243 13.15 8.40 -2.40
N LEU A 244 13.26 7.27 -1.69
CA LEU A 244 14.50 6.51 -1.61
C LEU A 244 14.95 6.02 -2.99
N GLY A 245 14.03 5.50 -3.80
CA GLY A 245 14.30 5.06 -5.17
C GLY A 245 14.83 6.20 -6.04
N LEU A 246 14.20 7.37 -5.97
CA LEU A 246 14.64 8.56 -6.69
C LEU A 246 16.03 9.02 -6.22
N LEU A 247 16.28 9.09 -4.92
CA LEU A 247 17.58 9.48 -4.35
C LEU A 247 18.68 8.51 -4.76
N VAL A 248 18.43 7.19 -4.66
CA VAL A 248 19.38 6.17 -5.11
C VAL A 248 19.67 6.32 -6.60
N SER A 249 18.64 6.53 -7.42
CA SER A 249 18.76 6.72 -8.87
C SER A 249 19.62 7.95 -9.21
N VAL A 250 19.34 9.09 -8.59
CA VAL A 250 20.11 10.34 -8.79
C VAL A 250 21.58 10.14 -8.40
N LEU A 251 21.85 9.52 -7.27
CA LEU A 251 23.22 9.29 -6.79
C LEU A 251 23.98 8.33 -7.69
N ILE A 252 23.37 7.24 -8.12
CA ILE A 252 24.05 6.24 -8.96
C ILE A 252 24.23 6.76 -10.36
N VAL A 253 23.23 7.38 -10.96
CA VAL A 253 23.37 8.05 -12.27
C VAL A 253 24.44 9.12 -12.18
N GLY A 254 24.41 9.98 -11.17
CA GLY A 254 25.43 11.01 -10.95
C GLY A 254 26.84 10.43 -10.81
N ASN A 255 27.01 9.33 -10.07
CA ASN A 255 28.29 8.64 -9.90
C ASN A 255 28.78 8.02 -11.21
N VAL A 256 27.90 7.32 -11.94
CA VAL A 256 28.23 6.68 -13.23
C VAL A 256 28.62 7.71 -14.28
N VAL A 257 27.83 8.78 -14.39
CA VAL A 257 28.05 9.86 -15.34
C VAL A 257 29.32 10.66 -14.99
N SER A 258 29.49 11.04 -13.72
CA SER A 258 30.70 11.71 -13.25
C SER A 258 31.96 10.88 -13.56
N GLY A 259 31.89 9.56 -13.32
CA GLY A 259 32.95 8.64 -13.65
C GLY A 259 33.25 8.58 -15.16
N ALA A 260 32.21 8.57 -16.01
CA ALA A 260 32.36 8.56 -17.47
C ALA A 260 33.05 9.84 -17.99
N VAL A 261 32.67 11.00 -17.46
CA VAL A 261 33.28 12.29 -17.85
C VAL A 261 34.74 12.37 -17.37
N VAL A 262 35.02 12.02 -16.12
CA VAL A 262 36.40 12.05 -15.56
C VAL A 262 37.32 11.09 -16.30
N SER A 263 36.86 9.90 -16.68
CA SER A 263 37.65 8.95 -17.48
C SER A 263 37.95 9.47 -18.91
N GLY A 264 37.22 10.49 -19.34
CA GLY A 264 37.35 11.13 -20.65
C GLY A 264 38.26 12.36 -20.70
N TYR A 265 38.81 12.85 -19.58
CA TYR A 265 39.57 14.13 -19.55
C TYR A 265 40.71 14.22 -20.55
N ARG A 266 41.47 13.13 -20.77
CA ARG A 266 42.53 13.11 -21.80
C ARG A 266 41.97 13.33 -23.22
N HIS A 267 40.82 12.73 -23.54
CA HIS A 267 40.16 12.95 -24.84
C HIS A 267 39.61 14.38 -24.94
N ILE A 268 39.13 14.96 -23.82
CA ILE A 268 38.69 16.35 -23.76
C ILE A 268 39.88 17.27 -24.09
N GLY A 269 41.07 17.01 -23.53
CA GLY A 269 42.26 17.74 -23.80
C GLY A 269 42.68 17.66 -25.30
N VAL A 270 42.61 16.46 -25.87
CA VAL A 270 42.90 16.24 -27.31
C VAL A 270 41.90 16.96 -28.22
N LEU A 271 40.59 16.87 -27.91
CA LEU A 271 39.58 17.60 -28.70
C LEU A 271 39.77 19.11 -28.64
N LYS A 272 40.08 19.66 -27.46
CA LYS A 272 40.42 21.08 -27.32
C LYS A 272 41.69 21.46 -28.07
N ALA A 273 42.70 20.60 -28.07
CA ALA A 273 43.94 20.83 -28.83
C ALA A 273 43.71 20.79 -30.37
N LEU A 274 42.69 20.04 -30.82
CA LEU A 274 42.25 20.00 -32.22
C LEU A 274 41.31 21.16 -32.58
N GLY A 275 41.07 22.14 -31.68
CA GLY A 275 40.28 23.34 -31.96
C GLY A 275 38.82 23.28 -31.62
N PHE A 276 38.33 22.19 -30.98
CA PHE A 276 36.95 22.15 -30.51
C PHE A 276 36.71 23.18 -29.43
N THR A 277 35.61 23.94 -29.54
CA THR A 277 35.21 24.87 -28.52
C THR A 277 34.76 24.11 -27.24
N PRO A 278 34.90 24.70 -26.05
CA PRO A 278 34.48 24.07 -24.82
C PRO A 278 32.99 23.60 -24.83
N ASN A 279 32.09 24.36 -25.46
CA ASN A 279 30.68 24.00 -25.60
C ASN A 279 30.47 22.78 -26.52
N GLN A 280 31.23 22.69 -27.63
CA GLN A 280 31.21 21.53 -28.51
C GLN A 280 31.67 20.25 -27.79
N VAL A 281 32.69 20.36 -26.94
CA VAL A 281 33.14 19.22 -26.10
C VAL A 281 32.07 18.78 -25.14
N VAL A 282 31.40 19.71 -24.45
CA VAL A 282 30.26 19.41 -23.56
C VAL A 282 29.13 18.72 -24.36
N ALA A 283 28.78 19.25 -25.55
CA ALA A 283 27.73 18.69 -26.38
C ALA A 283 28.05 17.24 -26.82
N VAL A 284 29.27 16.95 -27.23
CA VAL A 284 29.73 15.58 -27.61
C VAL A 284 29.54 14.60 -26.42
N TYR A 285 29.89 15.02 -25.19
CA TYR A 285 29.74 14.17 -24.02
C TYR A 285 28.28 13.98 -23.62
N LEU A 286 27.47 15.03 -23.68
CA LEU A 286 26.02 14.93 -23.43
C LEU A 286 25.35 14.00 -24.45
N THR A 287 25.67 14.13 -25.74
CA THR A 287 25.14 13.24 -26.79
C THR A 287 25.57 11.79 -26.59
N MET A 288 26.83 11.57 -26.18
CA MET A 288 27.32 10.22 -25.89
C MET A 288 26.60 9.55 -24.73
N LEU A 289 26.14 10.32 -23.72
CA LEU A 289 25.40 9.84 -22.56
C LEU A 289 23.90 9.74 -22.82
N SER A 290 23.36 10.63 -23.68
CA SER A 290 21.92 10.66 -23.97
C SER A 290 21.46 9.39 -24.69
N VAL A 291 22.25 8.81 -25.59
CA VAL A 291 21.85 7.58 -26.33
C VAL A 291 21.55 6.40 -25.39
N PRO A 292 22.48 5.97 -24.51
CA PRO A 292 22.17 4.87 -23.56
C PRO A 292 21.13 5.27 -22.52
N ALA A 293 21.04 6.57 -22.16
CA ALA A 293 20.05 7.06 -21.21
C ALA A 293 18.63 6.98 -21.80
N VAL A 294 18.43 7.46 -23.02
CA VAL A 294 17.14 7.39 -23.71
C VAL A 294 16.74 5.93 -23.95
N ALA A 295 17.66 5.10 -24.44
CA ALA A 295 17.40 3.67 -24.64
C ALA A 295 17.02 2.96 -23.31
N GLY A 296 17.79 3.23 -22.24
CA GLY A 296 17.49 2.70 -20.90
C GLY A 296 16.16 3.20 -20.35
N CYS A 297 15.84 4.48 -20.59
CA CYS A 297 14.58 5.08 -20.18
C CYS A 297 13.37 4.46 -20.92
N VAL A 298 13.44 4.33 -22.24
CA VAL A 298 12.37 3.70 -23.03
C VAL A 298 12.14 2.26 -22.59
N LEU A 299 13.22 1.47 -22.49
CA LEU A 299 13.12 0.09 -22.03
C LEU A 299 12.63 0.01 -20.58
N GLY A 300 13.10 0.88 -19.69
CA GLY A 300 12.67 0.95 -18.31
C GLY A 300 11.19 1.33 -18.17
N THR A 301 10.70 2.22 -19.02
CA THR A 301 9.27 2.58 -19.09
C THR A 301 8.44 1.41 -19.59
N LEU A 302 8.89 0.68 -20.61
CA LEU A 302 8.19 -0.51 -21.11
C LEU A 302 8.13 -1.61 -20.05
N VAL A 303 9.26 -1.91 -19.39
CA VAL A 303 9.31 -2.90 -18.30
C VAL A 303 8.45 -2.44 -17.11
N GLY A 304 8.51 -1.17 -16.74
CA GLY A 304 7.72 -0.60 -15.66
C GLY A 304 6.21 -0.71 -15.92
N ASN A 305 5.76 -0.35 -17.12
CA ASN A 305 4.36 -0.51 -17.52
C ASN A 305 3.92 -1.98 -17.54
N ALA A 306 4.76 -2.89 -18.03
CA ALA A 306 4.46 -4.32 -18.04
C ALA A 306 4.34 -4.92 -16.62
N LEU A 307 5.15 -4.44 -15.68
CA LEU A 307 5.12 -4.88 -14.29
C LEU A 307 4.03 -4.17 -13.48
N ALA A 308 3.65 -2.95 -13.84
CA ALA A 308 2.65 -2.17 -13.10
C ALA A 308 1.30 -2.88 -13.02
N GLY A 309 0.79 -3.43 -14.13
CA GLY A 309 -0.51 -4.10 -14.16
C GLY A 309 -0.63 -5.28 -13.17
N PRO A 310 0.26 -6.29 -13.23
CA PRO A 310 0.27 -7.40 -12.27
C PRO A 310 0.45 -6.93 -10.82
N ILE A 311 1.35 -5.97 -10.59
CA ILE A 311 1.62 -5.42 -9.26
C ILE A 311 0.38 -4.70 -8.73
N MET A 312 -0.28 -3.88 -9.56
CA MET A 312 -1.51 -3.17 -9.18
C MET A 312 -2.65 -4.14 -8.87
N LYS A 313 -2.82 -5.21 -9.65
CA LYS A 313 -3.83 -6.24 -9.35
C LYS A 313 -3.61 -6.86 -7.98
N VAL A 314 -2.37 -7.20 -7.64
CA VAL A 314 -2.03 -7.74 -6.32
C VAL A 314 -2.22 -6.67 -5.23
N ALA A 315 -1.84 -5.43 -5.50
CA ALA A 315 -1.91 -4.31 -4.56
C ALA A 315 -3.33 -3.94 -4.13
N PHE A 316 -4.24 -4.00 -5.06
CA PHE A 316 -5.64 -3.63 -4.84
C PHE A 316 -6.57 -4.84 -4.72
N THR A 317 -6.00 -6.06 -4.61
CA THR A 317 -6.75 -7.25 -4.21
C THR A 317 -7.28 -7.01 -2.81
N GLY A 318 -8.55 -6.69 -2.69
CA GLY A 318 -9.15 -6.40 -1.39
C GLY A 318 -9.67 -4.97 -1.20
N ILE A 319 -9.49 -4.08 -2.17
CA ILE A 319 -10.14 -2.76 -2.19
C ILE A 319 -11.22 -2.80 -3.27
N ASP A 320 -12.48 -2.80 -2.84
CA ASP A 320 -13.60 -2.75 -3.77
C ASP A 320 -13.84 -1.29 -4.24
N VAL A 321 -13.39 -1.00 -5.44
CA VAL A 321 -13.62 0.27 -6.14
C VAL A 321 -14.62 0.08 -7.30
N GLY A 322 -15.47 -0.93 -7.21
CA GLY A 322 -16.41 -1.27 -8.29
C GLY A 322 -15.68 -1.74 -9.56
N ARG A 323 -16.27 -1.49 -10.73
CA ARG A 323 -15.66 -1.77 -12.04
C ARG A 323 -14.60 -0.77 -12.49
N ALA A 324 -14.22 0.21 -11.65
CA ALA A 324 -13.15 1.13 -12.00
C ALA A 324 -11.89 0.32 -12.34
N THR A 325 -11.31 0.56 -13.50
CA THR A 325 -10.13 -0.14 -14.02
C THR A 325 -8.93 0.14 -13.11
N VAL A 326 -8.85 -0.64 -12.03
CA VAL A 326 -7.68 -0.67 -11.16
C VAL A 326 -6.57 -1.36 -11.92
N GLY A 327 -5.58 -0.62 -12.38
CA GLY A 327 -4.41 -1.21 -13.04
C GLY A 327 -3.86 -0.49 -14.25
N GLU A 328 -4.49 0.59 -14.71
CA GLU A 328 -3.93 1.38 -15.80
C GLU A 328 -2.94 2.42 -15.26
N VAL A 329 -1.73 2.38 -15.82
CA VAL A 329 -0.71 3.41 -15.54
C VAL A 329 -1.21 4.73 -16.13
N SER A 330 -1.30 5.76 -15.32
CA SER A 330 -1.70 7.08 -15.79
C SER A 330 -0.76 7.57 -16.90
N PRO A 331 -1.28 8.00 -18.07
CA PRO A 331 -0.45 8.45 -19.20
C PRO A 331 0.57 9.52 -18.83
N TRP A 332 0.23 10.42 -17.89
CA TRP A 332 1.14 11.46 -17.44
C TRP A 332 2.37 10.90 -16.71
N VAL A 333 2.23 9.80 -15.94
CA VAL A 333 3.35 9.14 -15.26
C VAL A 333 4.33 8.58 -16.30
N THR A 334 3.80 7.93 -17.33
CA THR A 334 4.60 7.44 -18.46
C THR A 334 5.37 8.59 -19.15
N VAL A 335 4.69 9.70 -19.44
CA VAL A 335 5.30 10.89 -20.05
C VAL A 335 6.31 11.53 -19.09
N ALA A 336 5.99 11.66 -17.82
CA ALA A 336 6.91 12.21 -16.80
C ALA A 336 8.19 11.37 -16.67
N CYS A 337 8.10 10.05 -16.72
CA CYS A 337 9.26 9.17 -16.72
C CYS A 337 10.06 9.28 -18.03
N LEU A 338 9.40 9.27 -19.20
CA LEU A 338 10.03 9.36 -20.51
C LEU A 338 10.80 10.67 -20.74
N LEU A 339 10.32 11.78 -20.20
CA LEU A 339 10.96 13.09 -20.31
C LEU A 339 11.84 13.42 -19.10
N GLY A 340 11.36 13.12 -17.89
CA GLY A 340 12.03 13.49 -16.64
C GLY A 340 13.32 12.70 -16.40
N MET A 341 13.32 11.40 -16.67
CA MET A 341 14.52 10.59 -16.43
C MET A 341 15.68 10.92 -17.36
N PRO A 342 15.52 11.09 -18.70
CA PRO A 342 16.59 11.59 -19.53
C PRO A 342 17.04 13.01 -19.15
N ALA A 343 16.10 13.89 -18.80
CA ALA A 343 16.43 15.23 -18.32
C ALA A 343 17.28 15.18 -17.04
N LEU A 344 16.93 14.30 -16.09
CA LEU A 344 17.70 14.07 -14.86
C LEU A 344 19.12 13.57 -15.17
N VAL A 345 19.25 12.61 -16.08
CA VAL A 345 20.58 12.11 -16.53
C VAL A 345 21.41 13.23 -17.14
N LEU A 346 20.82 14.04 -18.01
CA LEU A 346 21.50 15.18 -18.65
C LEU A 346 21.88 16.26 -17.62
N PHE A 347 20.98 16.55 -16.68
CA PHE A 347 21.25 17.52 -15.60
C PHE A 347 22.40 17.06 -14.70
N THR A 348 22.37 15.78 -14.27
CA THR A 348 23.47 15.21 -13.47
C THR A 348 24.79 15.13 -14.25
N ALA A 349 24.73 14.96 -15.58
CA ALA A 349 25.89 14.99 -16.47
C ALA A 349 26.47 16.40 -16.65
N LEU A 350 25.62 17.42 -16.57
CA LEU A 350 26.03 18.80 -16.81
C LEU A 350 27.05 19.31 -15.79
N ILE A 351 26.89 18.95 -14.50
CA ILE A 351 27.81 19.37 -13.42
C ILE A 351 29.27 18.96 -13.71
N PRO A 352 29.58 17.66 -13.95
CA PRO A 352 30.95 17.26 -14.28
C PRO A 352 31.41 17.74 -15.67
N ALA A 353 30.48 17.88 -16.63
CA ALA A 353 30.80 18.41 -17.95
C ALA A 353 31.19 19.91 -17.90
N LEU A 354 30.51 20.71 -17.10
CA LEU A 354 30.89 22.14 -16.86
C LEU A 354 32.20 22.26 -16.12
N ARG A 355 32.55 21.33 -15.22
CA ARG A 355 33.90 21.30 -14.62
C ARG A 355 34.97 21.04 -15.70
N ALA A 356 34.72 20.12 -16.61
CA ALA A 356 35.61 19.84 -17.73
C ALA A 356 35.73 21.01 -18.72
N HIS A 357 34.65 21.82 -18.88
CA HIS A 357 34.64 23.05 -19.66
C HIS A 357 35.71 24.06 -19.18
N ARG A 358 35.88 24.19 -17.86
CA ARG A 358 36.81 25.16 -17.26
C ARG A 358 38.28 24.70 -17.23
N LEU A 359 38.59 23.45 -17.59
CA LEU A 359 39.98 22.93 -17.58
C LEU A 359 40.73 23.36 -18.81
N PRO A 360 41.95 23.98 -18.69
CA PRO A 360 42.85 24.24 -19.80
C PRO A 360 43.28 22.94 -20.50
N ALA A 361 43.51 22.98 -21.82
CA ALA A 361 43.92 21.80 -22.60
C ALA A 361 45.20 21.16 -22.05
N ALA A 362 46.21 21.97 -21.68
CA ALA A 362 47.48 21.51 -21.10
C ALA A 362 47.26 20.75 -19.78
N GLN A 363 46.42 21.27 -18.91
CA GLN A 363 46.08 20.58 -17.65
C GLN A 363 45.25 19.32 -17.87
N ALA A 364 44.37 19.28 -18.89
CA ALA A 364 43.58 18.09 -19.22
C ALA A 364 44.45 16.95 -19.76
N ILE A 365 45.53 17.28 -20.50
CA ILE A 365 46.49 16.31 -21.02
C ILE A 365 47.44 15.85 -19.90
N SER A 366 47.92 16.76 -19.05
CA SER A 366 48.84 16.48 -17.96
C SER A 366 48.15 15.95 -16.68
N ALA A 367 46.83 16.04 -16.57
CA ALA A 367 46.05 15.62 -15.41
C ALA A 367 46.14 14.10 -15.07
N GLY A 368 46.97 13.34 -15.80
CA GLY A 368 47.30 11.96 -15.45
C GLY A 368 48.41 11.78 -14.42
N GLY A 369 49.04 12.87 -13.89
CA GLY A 369 50.36 12.75 -13.30
C GLY A 369 50.57 13.09 -11.84
N ALA A 370 49.74 13.76 -11.12
CA ALA A 370 50.05 14.02 -9.71
C ALA A 370 48.86 13.78 -8.76
N PRO A 371 48.97 12.87 -7.80
CA PRO A 371 48.03 12.80 -6.69
C PRO A 371 48.22 14.05 -5.85
N ARG A 372 47.11 14.83 -5.63
CA ARG A 372 47.13 15.90 -4.65
C ARG A 372 47.39 15.26 -3.28
N THR A 373 48.59 15.45 -2.76
CA THR A 373 49.02 15.06 -1.42
C THR A 373 48.20 15.84 -0.40
N GLY A 374 47.50 15.12 0.49
CA GLY A 374 46.73 15.79 1.54
C GLY A 374 46.21 14.87 2.64
N ARG A 375 44.93 14.85 2.81
CA ARG A 375 44.25 14.32 4.01
C ARG A 375 44.23 12.79 4.16
N GLY A 376 44.40 12.01 3.08
CA GLY A 376 44.36 10.53 3.11
C GLY A 376 45.63 9.85 3.67
N LEU A 377 46.76 10.56 3.69
CA LEU A 377 48.05 10.01 4.10
C LEU A 377 48.10 9.60 5.60
N ARG A 378 47.37 10.30 6.47
CA ARG A 378 47.33 9.98 7.89
C ARG A 378 46.65 8.63 8.13
N VAL A 379 45.48 8.42 7.50
CA VAL A 379 44.74 7.15 7.62
C VAL A 379 45.52 5.99 6.99
N GLN A 380 46.18 6.22 5.84
CA GLN A 380 47.02 5.20 5.22
C GLN A 380 48.22 4.83 6.09
N ARG A 381 48.85 5.78 6.79
CA ARG A 381 49.93 5.51 7.72
C ARG A 381 49.43 4.72 8.96
N MET A 382 48.28 5.08 9.52
CA MET A 382 47.68 4.34 10.62
C MET A 382 47.35 2.89 10.22
N LEU A 383 46.73 2.70 9.04
CA LEU A 383 46.43 1.36 8.52
C LEU A 383 47.70 0.58 8.17
N GLY A 384 48.76 1.27 7.69
CA GLY A 384 50.07 0.65 7.40
C GLY A 384 50.83 0.20 8.65
N ALA A 385 50.53 0.77 9.82
CA ALA A 385 51.09 0.37 11.12
C ALA A 385 50.35 -0.84 11.76
N THR A 386 49.22 -1.27 11.18
CA THR A 386 48.47 -2.44 11.69
C THR A 386 49.13 -3.75 11.30
N ARG A 387 48.89 -4.83 12.06
CA ARG A 387 49.37 -6.19 11.76
C ARG A 387 48.64 -6.89 10.61
N LEU A 388 47.79 -6.17 9.86
CA LEU A 388 47.07 -6.70 8.73
C LEU A 388 47.99 -7.02 7.55
N PRO A 389 47.68 -8.06 6.73
CA PRO A 389 48.40 -8.31 5.49
C PRO A 389 48.46 -7.06 4.60
N ARG A 390 49.64 -6.79 4.00
CA ARG A 390 49.85 -5.56 3.17
C ARG A 390 48.78 -5.28 2.10
N PRO A 391 48.26 -6.29 1.36
CA PRO A 391 47.19 -6.05 0.39
C PRO A 391 45.88 -5.57 1.04
N VAL A 392 45.60 -6.01 2.28
CA VAL A 392 44.39 -5.62 3.03
C VAL A 392 44.51 -4.16 3.51
N SER A 393 45.64 -3.82 4.16
CA SER A 393 45.86 -2.44 4.68
C SER A 393 45.90 -1.40 3.55
N LEU A 394 46.53 -1.74 2.41
CA LEU A 394 46.52 -0.90 1.22
C LEU A 394 45.10 -0.78 0.64
N GLY A 395 44.33 -1.86 0.61
CA GLY A 395 42.94 -1.86 0.15
C GLY A 395 42.04 -0.94 0.99
N MET A 396 42.08 -1.09 2.30
CA MET A 396 41.28 -0.27 3.24
C MET A 396 41.67 1.22 3.21
N GLY A 397 42.89 1.56 2.85
CA GLY A 397 43.37 2.95 2.70
C GLY A 397 42.91 3.63 1.41
N GLN A 398 42.47 2.87 0.39
CA GLN A 398 42.11 3.40 -0.94
C GLN A 398 40.92 4.38 -0.93
N PRO A 399 39.83 4.15 -0.19
CA PRO A 399 38.69 5.07 -0.14
C PRO A 399 39.09 6.50 0.30
N PHE A 400 40.07 6.62 1.18
CA PHE A 400 40.52 7.89 1.72
C PHE A 400 41.46 8.67 0.77
N ALA A 401 41.96 8.04 -0.27
CA ALA A 401 42.78 8.71 -1.29
C ALA A 401 41.95 9.60 -2.21
N ARG A 402 40.67 9.30 -2.42
CA ARG A 402 39.74 10.07 -3.27
C ARG A 402 38.37 10.23 -2.60
N PRO A 403 38.27 11.07 -1.54
CA PRO A 403 37.14 11.09 -0.62
C PRO A 403 35.81 11.44 -1.31
N ALA A 404 35.78 12.37 -2.27
CA ALA A 404 34.53 12.75 -2.93
C ALA A 404 33.83 11.59 -3.69
N ARG A 405 34.61 10.74 -4.36
CA ARG A 405 34.06 9.59 -5.09
C ARG A 405 33.68 8.46 -4.16
N SER A 406 34.52 8.21 -3.16
CA SER A 406 34.24 7.21 -2.13
C SER A 406 32.98 7.57 -1.33
N LEU A 407 32.74 8.87 -1.08
CA LEU A 407 31.53 9.37 -0.42
C LEU A 407 30.28 9.11 -1.24
N LEU A 408 30.30 9.33 -2.56
CA LEU A 408 29.16 9.02 -3.44
C LEU A 408 28.85 7.50 -3.46
N THR A 409 29.89 6.68 -3.49
CA THR A 409 29.72 5.22 -3.44
C THR A 409 29.21 4.79 -2.07
N LEU A 410 29.75 5.34 -1.00
CA LEU A 410 29.30 5.09 0.37
C LEU A 410 27.83 5.51 0.53
N ALA A 411 27.44 6.69 0.05
CA ALA A 411 26.06 7.17 0.10
C ALA A 411 25.10 6.24 -0.64
N ALA A 412 25.50 5.72 -1.81
CA ALA A 412 24.70 4.77 -2.55
C ALA A 412 24.54 3.42 -1.80
N ILE A 413 25.61 2.94 -1.15
CA ILE A 413 25.56 1.73 -0.31
C ILE A 413 24.69 1.98 0.95
N VAL A 414 24.87 3.11 1.61
CA VAL A 414 24.06 3.49 2.79
C VAL A 414 22.58 3.49 2.42
N LEU A 415 22.20 4.16 1.34
CA LEU A 415 20.80 4.20 0.91
C LEU A 415 20.27 2.81 0.53
N GLY A 416 21.08 1.99 -0.15
CA GLY A 416 20.70 0.62 -0.48
C GLY A 416 20.46 -0.22 0.79
N VAL A 417 21.37 -0.15 1.76
CA VAL A 417 21.22 -0.84 3.05
C VAL A 417 20.03 -0.28 3.86
N THR A 418 19.85 1.03 3.89
CA THR A 418 18.69 1.68 4.51
C THR A 418 17.39 1.13 3.95
N THR A 419 17.29 1.00 2.63
CA THR A 419 16.10 0.45 1.97
C THR A 419 15.87 -1.02 2.30
N VAL A 420 16.93 -1.84 2.28
CA VAL A 420 16.82 -3.27 2.66
C VAL A 420 16.38 -3.39 4.11
N THR A 421 16.96 -2.62 5.02
CA THR A 421 16.61 -2.62 6.45
C THR A 421 15.16 -2.17 6.63
N LEU A 422 14.75 -1.05 6.03
CA LEU A 422 13.38 -0.57 6.06
C LEU A 422 12.40 -1.64 5.57
N SER A 423 12.66 -2.22 4.40
CA SER A 423 11.80 -3.25 3.81
C SER A 423 11.67 -4.48 4.71
N THR A 424 12.78 -4.93 5.29
CA THR A 424 12.76 -6.07 6.22
C THR A 424 11.99 -5.75 7.49
N GLY A 425 12.18 -4.54 8.05
CA GLY A 425 11.43 -4.08 9.22
C GLY A 425 9.93 -4.05 8.96
N LEU A 426 9.52 -3.44 7.84
CA LEU A 426 8.12 -3.39 7.45
C LEU A 426 7.51 -4.78 7.24
N THR A 427 8.23 -5.66 6.53
CA THR A 427 7.80 -7.06 6.35
C THR A 427 7.63 -7.76 7.69
N SER A 428 8.58 -7.60 8.62
CA SER A 428 8.51 -8.21 9.95
C SER A 428 7.35 -7.66 10.77
N THR A 429 7.12 -6.34 10.76
CA THR A 429 5.98 -5.71 11.44
C THR A 429 4.65 -6.21 10.87
N LEU A 430 4.52 -6.32 9.55
CA LEU A 430 3.29 -6.79 8.91
C LEU A 430 3.05 -8.28 9.11
N VAL A 431 4.13 -9.08 9.16
CA VAL A 431 4.03 -10.51 9.52
C VAL A 431 3.62 -10.64 10.99
N ALA A 432 4.18 -9.81 11.89
CA ALA A 432 3.75 -9.77 13.28
C ALA A 432 2.26 -9.38 13.40
N TYR A 433 1.83 -8.37 12.63
CA TYR A 433 0.43 -7.97 12.55
C TYR A 433 -0.48 -9.10 12.03
N GLY A 434 -0.12 -9.74 10.93
CA GLY A 434 -0.86 -10.88 10.38
C GLY A 434 -0.86 -12.13 11.28
N ASN A 435 0.06 -12.20 12.25
CA ASN A 435 0.15 -13.26 13.24
C ASN A 435 -0.49 -12.89 14.59
N VAL A 436 -1.12 -11.70 14.70
CA VAL A 436 -1.86 -11.33 15.91
C VAL A 436 -2.87 -12.41 16.26
N GLY A 437 -2.75 -12.92 17.47
CA GLY A 437 -3.58 -14.03 17.96
C GLY A 437 -3.18 -15.42 17.45
N LYS A 438 -2.04 -15.58 16.75
CA LYS A 438 -1.41 -16.88 16.46
C LYS A 438 -0.30 -17.25 17.43
N GLU A 439 -0.06 -16.43 18.45
CA GLU A 439 1.05 -16.64 19.38
C GLU A 439 0.95 -17.97 20.13
N ASP A 440 -0.25 -18.55 20.23
CA ASP A 440 -0.50 -19.90 20.76
C ASP A 440 -0.16 -21.04 19.77
N GLY A 441 0.36 -20.72 18.58
CA GLY A 441 0.88 -21.70 17.59
C GLY A 441 -0.16 -22.58 16.90
N GLY A 442 -1.45 -22.42 17.21
CA GLY A 442 -2.54 -23.21 16.64
C GLY A 442 -3.17 -22.59 15.39
N ALA A 443 -3.58 -23.43 14.44
CA ALA A 443 -4.38 -22.99 13.30
C ALA A 443 -5.76 -22.50 13.75
N ARG A 444 -6.41 -21.67 12.94
CA ARG A 444 -7.77 -21.23 13.14
C ARG A 444 -8.66 -21.73 12.03
N ILE A 445 -9.85 -22.17 12.45
CA ILE A 445 -10.90 -22.61 11.54
C ILE A 445 -12.02 -21.60 11.58
N GLN A 446 -12.38 -21.08 10.42
CA GLN A 446 -13.59 -20.32 10.24
C GLN A 446 -14.72 -21.28 9.89
N VAL A 447 -15.79 -21.19 10.65
CA VAL A 447 -17.00 -21.98 10.46
C VAL A 447 -18.15 -21.02 10.24
N THR A 448 -18.72 -21.00 9.05
CA THR A 448 -19.90 -20.20 8.72
C THR A 448 -21.16 -21.06 8.78
N THR A 449 -22.24 -20.50 9.29
CA THR A 449 -23.54 -21.13 9.37
C THR A 449 -24.53 -20.34 8.54
N GLY A 450 -25.24 -21.00 7.65
CA GLY A 450 -26.23 -20.39 6.79
C GLY A 450 -25.84 -20.40 5.32
N GLY A 451 -26.79 -20.77 4.48
CA GLY A 451 -26.79 -20.61 3.02
C GLY A 451 -27.99 -19.74 2.65
N SER A 452 -28.00 -19.25 1.41
CA SER A 452 -29.01 -18.32 0.88
C SER A 452 -30.43 -18.90 0.75
N ASP A 453 -30.63 -20.18 1.03
CA ASP A 453 -31.93 -20.86 0.88
C ASP A 453 -32.53 -21.25 2.23
N ASP A 454 -33.83 -21.07 2.39
CA ASP A 454 -34.62 -21.55 3.55
C ASP A 454 -34.42 -23.06 3.84
N ALA A 455 -33.94 -23.83 2.86
CA ALA A 455 -33.62 -25.26 2.99
C ALA A 455 -32.27 -25.51 3.73
N ASN A 456 -31.42 -24.52 3.88
CA ASN A 456 -30.06 -24.64 4.42
C ASN A 456 -29.85 -23.89 5.73
N THR A 457 -30.90 -23.56 6.45
CA THR A 457 -30.73 -23.04 7.83
C THR A 457 -30.20 -24.17 8.71
N ALA A 458 -29.19 -23.88 9.51
CA ALA A 458 -28.62 -24.86 10.43
C ALA A 458 -29.71 -25.47 11.33
N ARG A 459 -29.82 -26.78 11.30
CA ARG A 459 -30.79 -27.54 12.09
C ARG A 459 -30.43 -27.51 13.58
N LEU A 460 -29.14 -27.41 13.85
CA LEU A 460 -28.61 -27.31 15.20
C LEU A 460 -28.78 -25.88 15.75
N SER A 461 -29.05 -25.77 17.03
CA SER A 461 -28.98 -24.48 17.73
C SER A 461 -27.53 -24.01 17.86
N ASP A 462 -27.33 -22.70 18.07
CA ASP A 462 -26.00 -22.13 18.27
C ASP A 462 -25.22 -22.82 19.38
N THR A 463 -25.91 -23.12 20.50
CA THR A 463 -25.32 -23.84 21.64
C THR A 463 -24.86 -25.23 21.26
N GLN A 464 -25.68 -25.96 20.47
CA GLN A 464 -25.31 -27.29 20.01
C GLN A 464 -24.13 -27.25 19.03
N ILE A 465 -24.08 -26.26 18.12
CA ILE A 465 -22.95 -26.08 17.22
C ILE A 465 -21.67 -25.80 18.02
N GLU A 466 -21.72 -24.89 18.99
CA GLU A 466 -20.58 -24.58 19.84
C GLU A 466 -20.10 -25.78 20.65
N GLU A 467 -21.00 -26.53 21.24
CA GLU A 467 -20.67 -27.74 21.98
C GLU A 467 -20.02 -28.80 21.13
N GLN A 468 -20.56 -29.03 19.90
CA GLN A 468 -20.00 -29.99 18.98
C GLN A 468 -18.63 -29.54 18.43
N LEU A 469 -18.46 -28.24 18.12
CA LEU A 469 -17.17 -27.70 17.71
C LEU A 469 -16.12 -27.83 18.84
N ARG A 470 -16.50 -27.62 20.10
CA ARG A 470 -15.61 -27.83 21.24
C ARG A 470 -15.27 -29.30 21.50
N ALA A 471 -16.20 -30.20 21.14
CA ALA A 471 -15.99 -31.64 21.34
C ALA A 471 -15.11 -32.27 20.25
N LEU A 472 -14.90 -31.61 19.12
CA LEU A 472 -14.00 -32.13 18.07
C LEU A 472 -12.53 -32.09 18.56
N PRO A 473 -11.74 -33.14 18.23
CA PRO A 473 -10.35 -33.23 18.65
C PRO A 473 -9.50 -32.04 18.17
N GLY A 474 -8.75 -31.46 19.08
CA GLY A 474 -7.85 -30.35 18.78
C GLY A 474 -8.42 -28.96 19.05
N ALA A 475 -9.71 -28.80 19.35
CA ALA A 475 -10.28 -27.52 19.71
C ALA A 475 -9.80 -27.04 21.08
N GLN A 476 -9.28 -25.81 21.16
CA GLN A 476 -8.91 -25.14 22.42
C GLN A 476 -9.86 -24.02 22.80
N GLY A 477 -10.42 -23.31 21.82
CA GLY A 477 -11.36 -22.23 22.05
C GLY A 477 -12.32 -22.06 20.88
N VAL A 478 -13.56 -21.71 21.19
CA VAL A 478 -14.59 -21.39 20.20
C VAL A 478 -15.13 -20.00 20.49
N ARG A 479 -15.11 -19.13 19.51
CA ARG A 479 -15.66 -17.78 19.52
C ARG A 479 -16.79 -17.71 18.51
N ALA A 480 -17.98 -17.36 18.93
CA ALA A 480 -19.11 -17.11 18.07
C ALA A 480 -19.19 -15.63 17.72
N ARG A 481 -19.54 -15.33 16.48
CA ARG A 481 -19.74 -13.98 15.93
C ARG A 481 -21.11 -13.86 15.30
N ALA A 482 -21.78 -12.74 15.54
CA ALA A 482 -22.93 -12.30 14.79
C ALA A 482 -22.65 -10.91 14.24
N LEU A 483 -22.84 -10.72 12.92
CA LEU A 483 -22.68 -9.44 12.25
C LEU A 483 -24.07 -8.85 11.99
N SER A 484 -24.28 -7.59 12.38
CA SER A 484 -25.50 -6.85 12.08
C SER A 484 -25.20 -5.42 11.68
N GLN A 485 -26.12 -4.80 10.95
CA GLN A 485 -26.10 -3.37 10.70
C GLN A 485 -26.93 -2.66 11.78
N ALA A 486 -26.29 -1.80 12.55
CA ALA A 486 -26.93 -1.01 13.60
C ALA A 486 -26.89 0.48 13.23
N ASN A 487 -27.94 1.21 13.58
CA ASN A 487 -27.94 2.66 13.48
C ASN A 487 -27.22 3.27 14.67
N MET A 488 -26.49 4.35 14.46
CA MET A 488 -25.79 5.08 15.51
C MET A 488 -26.25 6.54 15.52
N THR A 489 -26.57 7.07 16.70
CA THR A 489 -27.05 8.47 16.82
C THR A 489 -26.06 9.45 16.20
N GLY A 490 -26.57 10.37 15.41
CA GLY A 490 -25.76 11.37 14.68
C GLY A 490 -25.13 10.85 13.39
N GLN A 491 -25.41 9.60 13.01
CA GLN A 491 -24.93 9.01 11.75
C GLN A 491 -26.13 8.66 10.86
N ASN A 492 -26.02 8.98 9.58
CA ASN A 492 -27.07 8.71 8.59
C ASN A 492 -26.94 7.34 7.92
N GLN A 493 -25.84 6.66 8.16
CA GLN A 493 -25.63 5.30 7.68
C GLN A 493 -25.49 4.32 8.84
N PRO A 494 -26.05 3.11 8.67
CA PRO A 494 -25.83 2.05 9.62
C PRO A 494 -24.34 1.68 9.67
N VAL A 495 -23.88 1.33 10.86
CA VAL A 495 -22.54 0.80 11.12
C VAL A 495 -22.61 -0.71 11.20
N PHE A 496 -21.57 -1.39 10.78
CA PHE A 496 -21.44 -2.82 11.05
C PHE A 496 -21.09 -3.02 12.52
N ALA A 497 -21.89 -3.80 13.21
CA ALA A 497 -21.66 -4.18 14.59
C ALA A 497 -21.39 -5.69 14.68
N ASP A 498 -20.19 -6.02 15.11
CA ASP A 498 -19.75 -7.38 15.38
C ASP A 498 -19.99 -7.74 16.84
N PHE A 499 -20.83 -8.72 17.08
CA PHE A 499 -21.19 -9.19 18.40
C PHE A 499 -20.49 -10.52 18.67
N TYR A 500 -19.75 -10.59 19.76
CA TYR A 500 -18.94 -11.75 20.09
C TYR A 500 -19.29 -12.38 21.43
N ARG A 501 -19.17 -13.73 21.49
CA ARG A 501 -19.16 -14.51 22.71
C ARG A 501 -18.18 -15.67 22.63
N GLY A 502 -17.76 -16.19 23.78
CA GLY A 502 -16.86 -17.35 23.86
C GLY A 502 -15.42 -16.96 24.11
N ASP A 503 -14.49 -17.51 23.35
CA ASP A 503 -13.05 -17.30 23.53
C ASP A 503 -12.65 -15.86 23.24
N ASN A 504 -12.28 -15.12 24.27
CA ASN A 504 -11.85 -13.72 24.19
C ASN A 504 -10.33 -13.54 24.18
N SER A 505 -9.56 -14.61 24.08
CA SER A 505 -8.08 -14.53 24.06
C SER A 505 -7.55 -13.62 22.93
N LEU A 506 -8.31 -13.49 21.83
CA LEU A 506 -8.00 -12.58 20.72
C LEU A 506 -7.92 -11.11 21.13
N TYR A 507 -8.71 -10.66 22.10
CA TYR A 507 -8.71 -9.25 22.50
C TYR A 507 -7.43 -8.85 23.24
N GLU A 508 -6.77 -9.78 23.94
CA GLU A 508 -5.54 -9.47 24.68
C GLU A 508 -4.44 -8.94 23.77
N HIS A 509 -4.45 -9.38 22.51
CA HIS A 509 -3.44 -9.01 21.51
C HIS A 509 -3.90 -7.92 20.53
N THR A 510 -5.22 -7.60 20.50
CA THR A 510 -5.75 -6.62 19.53
C THR A 510 -6.04 -5.24 20.15
N ILE A 511 -6.14 -5.13 21.48
CA ILE A 511 -6.39 -3.84 22.16
C ILE A 511 -5.13 -3.01 22.23
N VAL A 512 -5.18 -1.80 21.69
CA VAL A 512 -4.09 -0.82 21.72
C VAL A 512 -4.25 0.18 22.86
N LYS A 513 -5.50 0.62 23.08
CA LYS A 513 -5.83 1.58 24.14
C LYS A 513 -7.10 1.13 24.87
N GLY A 514 -7.14 1.34 26.17
CA GLY A 514 -8.29 0.96 26.97
C GLY A 514 -8.35 -0.53 27.31
N ARG A 515 -9.50 -1.16 27.18
CA ARG A 515 -9.73 -2.57 27.49
C ARG A 515 -10.76 -3.23 26.57
N ALA A 516 -10.81 -4.55 26.58
CA ALA A 516 -11.85 -5.33 25.90
C ALA A 516 -13.24 -5.07 26.50
N PRO A 517 -14.30 -5.16 25.69
CA PRO A 517 -15.68 -5.05 26.16
C PRO A 517 -16.05 -6.27 27.02
N LYS A 518 -16.70 -6.04 28.17
CA LYS A 518 -17.09 -7.08 29.14
C LYS A 518 -18.57 -7.07 29.43
N ALA A 519 -19.24 -5.93 29.32
CA ALA A 519 -20.65 -5.74 29.64
C ALA A 519 -21.44 -5.27 28.41
N ALA A 520 -22.77 -5.43 28.50
CA ALA A 520 -23.65 -4.88 27.47
C ALA A 520 -23.49 -3.36 27.34
N GLY A 521 -23.48 -2.87 26.09
CA GLY A 521 -23.28 -1.47 25.80
C GLY A 521 -21.79 -1.02 25.81
N GLU A 522 -20.85 -1.92 26.04
CA GLU A 522 -19.44 -1.61 25.87
C GLU A 522 -19.00 -1.93 24.42
N ILE A 523 -18.33 -0.98 23.78
CA ILE A 523 -17.86 -1.13 22.40
C ILE A 523 -16.37 -0.86 22.28
N VAL A 524 -15.73 -1.50 21.32
CA VAL A 524 -14.39 -1.18 20.85
C VAL A 524 -14.43 -0.97 19.35
N ALA A 525 -13.54 -0.13 18.83
CA ALA A 525 -13.46 0.15 17.40
C ALA A 525 -12.03 0.53 17.00
N GLY A 526 -11.75 0.46 15.72
CA GLY A 526 -10.45 0.86 15.16
C GLY A 526 -10.26 2.37 15.14
N PRO A 527 -9.00 2.85 14.99
CA PRO A 527 -8.67 4.27 15.00
C PRO A 527 -9.41 5.05 13.89
N ALA A 528 -9.59 4.46 12.71
CA ALA A 528 -10.30 5.07 11.60
C ALA A 528 -11.80 5.31 11.93
N PHE A 529 -12.45 4.34 12.54
CA PHE A 529 -13.85 4.46 12.99
C PHE A 529 -14.01 5.59 14.02
N LEU A 530 -13.12 5.62 15.01
CA LEU A 530 -13.16 6.61 16.10
C LEU A 530 -12.90 8.02 15.58
N THR A 531 -11.86 8.19 14.75
CA THR A 531 -11.48 9.49 14.18
C THR A 531 -12.59 10.06 13.28
N GLN A 532 -13.16 9.22 12.41
CA GLN A 532 -14.22 9.64 11.47
C GLN A 532 -15.48 10.12 12.20
N ARG A 533 -15.74 9.59 13.39
CA ARG A 533 -16.93 9.93 14.18
C ARG A 533 -16.67 10.88 15.34
N GLY A 534 -15.42 11.38 15.44
CA GLY A 534 -15.01 12.27 16.52
C GLY A 534 -15.09 11.65 17.91
N LEU A 535 -15.05 10.30 18.00
CA LEU A 535 -15.15 9.55 19.24
C LEU A 535 -13.77 9.23 19.80
N LYS A 536 -13.71 9.14 21.14
CA LYS A 536 -12.51 8.73 21.89
C LYS A 536 -12.89 7.65 22.89
N VAL A 537 -11.88 6.92 23.39
CA VAL A 537 -12.08 5.99 24.50
C VAL A 537 -12.62 6.75 25.72
N GLY A 538 -13.75 6.30 26.23
CA GLY A 538 -14.54 6.93 27.30
C GLY A 538 -15.84 7.61 26.83
N ASP A 539 -15.96 7.92 25.54
CA ASP A 539 -17.14 8.61 25.00
C ASP A 539 -18.35 7.66 24.93
N ARG A 540 -19.53 8.26 24.92
CA ARG A 540 -20.82 7.56 24.84
C ARG A 540 -21.54 7.91 23.55
N THR A 541 -22.19 6.92 22.98
CA THR A 541 -23.10 7.03 21.83
C THR A 541 -24.32 6.16 22.04
N THR A 542 -25.27 6.16 21.12
CA THR A 542 -26.41 5.25 21.16
C THR A 542 -26.40 4.35 19.95
N LEU A 543 -26.49 3.06 20.15
CA LEU A 543 -26.73 2.06 19.12
C LEU A 543 -28.21 1.68 19.10
N GLU A 544 -28.74 1.58 17.88
CA GLU A 544 -30.13 1.15 17.65
C GLU A 544 -30.16 -0.01 16.67
N LEU A 545 -30.85 -1.08 17.03
CA LEU A 545 -31.05 -2.25 16.19
C LEU A 545 -32.49 -2.74 16.38
N ASN A 546 -33.22 -2.95 15.30
CA ASN A 546 -34.63 -3.40 15.34
C ASN A 546 -35.54 -2.52 16.23
N GLY A 547 -35.32 -1.19 16.18
CA GLY A 547 -36.07 -0.22 16.96
C GLY A 547 -35.73 -0.17 18.47
N LYS A 548 -34.85 -1.05 18.96
CA LYS A 548 -34.36 -1.02 20.35
C LYS A 548 -33.05 -0.23 20.43
N LYS A 549 -32.91 0.54 21.50
CA LYS A 549 -31.74 1.41 21.71
C LYS A 549 -30.96 1.00 22.95
N ILE A 550 -29.65 1.10 22.89
CA ILE A 550 -28.73 0.93 24.01
C ILE A 550 -27.69 2.04 24.01
N THR A 551 -27.38 2.56 25.21
CA THR A 551 -26.22 3.46 25.32
C THR A 551 -24.96 2.66 25.22
N ALA A 552 -24.11 3.02 24.22
CA ALA A 552 -22.82 2.39 23.97
C ALA A 552 -21.68 3.28 24.47
N THR A 553 -20.75 2.70 25.21
CA THR A 553 -19.56 3.38 25.73
C THR A 553 -18.31 2.80 25.01
N VAL A 554 -17.47 3.66 24.44
CA VAL A 554 -16.20 3.24 23.86
C VAL A 554 -15.23 2.90 24.97
N VAL A 555 -14.94 1.61 25.20
CA VAL A 555 -14.05 1.16 26.28
C VAL A 555 -12.64 0.86 25.83
N GLY A 556 -12.43 0.74 24.53
CA GLY A 556 -11.09 0.49 23.98
C GLY A 556 -10.98 0.77 22.48
N GLN A 557 -9.75 0.77 22.03
CA GLN A 557 -9.36 0.90 20.64
C GLN A 557 -8.61 -0.36 20.21
N VAL A 558 -9.05 -0.97 19.12
CA VAL A 558 -8.40 -2.15 18.52
C VAL A 558 -7.37 -1.74 17.47
N ILE A 559 -6.42 -2.65 17.17
CA ILE A 559 -5.40 -2.43 16.14
C ILE A 559 -6.06 -2.21 14.77
N GLU A 560 -7.08 -2.99 14.46
CA GLU A 560 -7.65 -3.09 13.12
C GLU A 560 -8.55 -1.89 12.79
N GLY A 561 -8.36 -1.34 11.60
CA GLY A 561 -8.96 -0.09 11.20
C GLY A 561 -10.12 -0.24 10.22
N ASN A 562 -11.15 -1.05 10.49
CA ASN A 562 -12.38 -0.94 9.69
C ASN A 562 -13.13 0.34 10.09
N ALA A 563 -13.15 1.32 9.20
CA ALA A 563 -13.82 2.60 9.44
C ALA A 563 -15.34 2.49 9.57
N LEU A 564 -15.92 1.34 9.21
CA LEU A 564 -17.38 1.11 9.20
C LEU A 564 -17.85 0.11 10.26
N ALA A 565 -16.94 -0.54 11.00
CA ALA A 565 -17.27 -1.59 11.93
C ALA A 565 -16.84 -1.26 13.37
N LEU A 566 -17.65 -1.70 14.32
CA LEU A 566 -17.36 -1.74 15.74
C LEU A 566 -17.57 -3.16 16.29
N GLU A 567 -16.92 -3.46 17.40
CA GLU A 567 -17.05 -4.75 18.06
C GLU A 567 -17.65 -4.56 19.47
N THR A 568 -18.50 -5.49 19.87
CA THR A 568 -19.19 -5.45 21.17
C THR A 568 -19.52 -6.86 21.68
N THR A 569 -20.08 -6.93 22.88
CA THR A 569 -20.42 -8.20 23.50
C THR A 569 -21.74 -8.78 22.98
N TRP A 570 -21.90 -10.09 23.09
CA TRP A 570 -23.13 -10.78 22.79
C TRP A 570 -24.31 -10.33 23.69
N ASP A 571 -24.03 -9.89 24.93
CA ASP A 571 -25.04 -9.34 25.84
C ASP A 571 -25.67 -8.07 25.27
N THR A 572 -24.92 -7.28 24.52
CA THR A 572 -25.44 -6.13 23.76
C THR A 572 -26.43 -6.59 22.69
N LEU A 573 -26.09 -7.65 21.93
CA LEU A 573 -26.97 -8.22 20.91
C LEU A 573 -28.24 -8.78 21.55
N THR A 574 -28.13 -9.49 22.67
CA THR A 574 -29.26 -10.08 23.35
C THR A 574 -30.28 -9.02 23.81
N GLN A 575 -29.82 -7.85 24.23
CA GLN A 575 -30.71 -6.73 24.57
C GLN A 575 -31.37 -6.11 23.34
N LEU A 576 -30.65 -5.97 22.25
CA LEU A 576 -31.13 -5.35 21.02
C LEU A 576 -31.95 -6.34 20.16
N ALA A 577 -31.49 -7.57 20.04
CA ALA A 577 -32.10 -8.64 19.23
C ALA A 577 -32.02 -10.00 19.95
N PRO A 578 -32.95 -10.30 20.89
CA PRO A 578 -32.89 -11.47 21.77
C PRO A 578 -32.86 -12.83 21.06
N HIS A 579 -33.27 -12.85 19.80
CA HIS A 579 -33.38 -14.10 19.03
C HIS A 579 -32.33 -14.17 17.89
N ALA A 580 -31.36 -13.26 17.85
CA ALA A 580 -30.30 -13.33 16.86
C ALA A 580 -29.44 -14.58 17.04
N ARG A 581 -28.97 -15.14 15.92
CA ARG A 581 -28.10 -16.32 15.87
C ARG A 581 -26.70 -15.96 15.48
N ALA A 582 -25.75 -16.81 15.82
CA ALA A 582 -24.39 -16.70 15.33
C ALA A 582 -24.33 -17.04 13.83
N THR A 583 -23.64 -16.21 13.07
CA THR A 583 -23.42 -16.43 11.63
C THR A 583 -22.06 -17.06 11.35
N GLU A 584 -21.16 -16.93 12.31
CA GLU A 584 -19.78 -17.38 12.16
C GLU A 584 -19.22 -17.85 13.50
N TYR A 585 -18.39 -18.88 13.43
CA TYR A 585 -17.59 -19.33 14.57
C TYR A 585 -16.12 -19.38 14.17
N THR A 586 -15.25 -18.90 15.03
CA THR A 586 -13.80 -19.07 14.90
C THR A 586 -13.35 -20.07 15.94
N VAL A 587 -12.74 -21.16 15.48
CA VAL A 587 -12.19 -22.17 16.37
C VAL A 587 -10.68 -22.08 16.39
N ARG A 588 -10.12 -21.96 17.59
CA ARG A 588 -8.67 -22.00 17.81
C ARG A 588 -8.28 -23.46 18.08
N LEU A 589 -7.31 -23.95 17.33
CA LEU A 589 -6.80 -25.33 17.44
C LEU A 589 -5.54 -25.37 18.29
N ALA A 590 -5.26 -26.57 18.82
CA ALA A 590 -3.97 -26.87 19.40
C ALA A 590 -2.85 -26.82 18.34
N PRO A 591 -1.59 -26.51 18.71
CA PRO A 591 -0.49 -26.37 17.75
C PRO A 591 -0.21 -27.63 16.91
N ASP A 592 -0.50 -28.80 17.44
CA ASP A 592 -0.31 -30.10 16.83
C ASP A 592 -1.54 -30.67 16.13
N ALA A 593 -2.67 -29.95 16.14
CA ALA A 593 -3.92 -30.40 15.53
C ALA A 593 -3.88 -30.22 14.00
N ASP A 594 -4.44 -31.22 13.29
CA ASP A 594 -4.61 -31.16 11.85
C ASP A 594 -5.80 -30.26 11.49
N ALA A 595 -5.51 -29.05 11.00
CA ALA A 595 -6.50 -28.03 10.64
C ALA A 595 -7.44 -28.50 9.51
N HIS A 596 -6.92 -29.21 8.53
CA HIS A 596 -7.76 -29.70 7.41
C HIS A 596 -8.68 -30.83 7.84
N ALA A 597 -8.20 -31.75 8.67
CA ALA A 597 -9.00 -32.83 9.22
C ALA A 597 -10.12 -32.26 10.12
N TYR A 598 -9.79 -31.25 10.95
CA TYR A 598 -10.76 -30.55 11.79
C TYR A 598 -11.83 -29.85 10.93
N ALA A 599 -11.46 -29.06 9.92
CA ALA A 599 -12.39 -28.37 9.04
C ALA A 599 -13.33 -29.36 8.33
N ALA A 600 -12.78 -30.48 7.84
CA ALA A 600 -13.59 -31.54 7.22
C ALA A 600 -14.57 -32.21 8.20
N ALA A 601 -14.19 -32.35 9.49
CA ALA A 601 -15.09 -32.87 10.52
C ALA A 601 -16.17 -31.86 10.91
N ALA A 602 -15.80 -30.58 11.08
CA ALA A 602 -16.72 -29.50 11.39
C ALA A 602 -17.79 -29.30 10.31
N GLY A 603 -17.40 -29.37 9.01
CA GLY A 603 -18.32 -29.27 7.89
C GLY A 603 -19.33 -30.42 7.77
N LYS A 604 -19.19 -31.49 8.55
CA LYS A 604 -20.14 -32.61 8.59
C LYS A 604 -21.18 -32.51 9.72
N LEU A 605 -21.04 -31.53 10.61
CA LEU A 605 -21.92 -31.37 11.77
C LEU A 605 -23.35 -31.04 11.37
N ASP A 606 -23.51 -30.21 10.35
CA ASP A 606 -24.80 -29.80 9.82
C ASP A 606 -24.66 -29.45 8.34
N PRO A 607 -25.64 -29.73 7.48
CA PRO A 607 -25.58 -29.38 6.04
C PRO A 607 -25.35 -27.90 5.77
N ALA A 608 -25.76 -27.02 6.67
CA ALA A 608 -25.59 -25.58 6.57
C ALA A 608 -24.24 -25.07 7.14
N VAL A 609 -23.42 -25.96 7.69
CA VAL A 609 -22.13 -25.61 8.26
C VAL A 609 -21.02 -25.78 7.23
N HIS A 610 -20.31 -24.68 6.96
CA HIS A 610 -19.14 -24.66 6.08
C HIS A 610 -17.92 -24.29 6.90
N ALA A 611 -16.91 -25.15 6.91
CA ALA A 611 -15.69 -24.92 7.65
C ALA A 611 -14.48 -24.84 6.71
N SER A 612 -13.66 -23.85 6.92
CA SER A 612 -12.41 -23.63 6.17
C SER A 612 -11.28 -23.26 7.10
N VAL A 613 -10.07 -23.63 6.70
CA VAL A 613 -8.88 -23.14 7.43
C VAL A 613 -8.76 -21.64 7.16
N LEU A 614 -8.75 -20.85 8.22
CA LEU A 614 -8.55 -19.41 8.10
C LEU A 614 -7.11 -19.15 7.69
N ASP A 615 -6.92 -18.74 6.43
CA ASP A 615 -5.63 -18.22 5.99
C ASP A 615 -5.50 -16.77 6.49
N PRO A 616 -4.58 -16.50 7.40
CA PRO A 616 -4.40 -15.17 7.95
C PRO A 616 -3.68 -14.20 6.99
N GLY A 617 -3.44 -14.62 5.75
CA GLY A 617 -2.95 -13.77 4.67
C GLY A 617 -3.97 -12.69 4.34
N ASN A 618 -3.93 -11.59 5.09
CA ASN A 618 -4.64 -10.37 4.75
C ASN A 618 -4.10 -9.86 3.40
N ALA A 619 -4.98 -9.60 2.43
CA ALA A 619 -4.60 -9.11 1.10
C ALA A 619 -3.72 -7.85 1.18
N GLY A 620 -3.98 -6.96 2.15
CA GLY A 620 -3.17 -5.78 2.41
C GLY A 620 -1.73 -6.13 2.84
N THR A 621 -1.57 -7.11 3.72
CA THR A 621 -0.25 -7.58 4.17
C THR A 621 0.55 -8.15 3.00
N THR A 622 -0.08 -9.03 2.19
CA THR A 622 0.53 -9.60 0.98
C THR A 622 0.94 -8.51 -0.01
N THR A 623 0.12 -7.49 -0.17
CA THR A 623 0.41 -6.33 -1.01
C THR A 623 1.67 -5.62 -0.58
N VAL A 624 1.77 -5.19 0.68
CA VAL A 624 2.94 -4.44 1.18
C VAL A 624 4.20 -5.30 1.14
N ILE A 625 4.12 -6.60 1.47
CA ILE A 625 5.25 -7.53 1.38
C ILE A 625 5.73 -7.64 -0.08
N THR A 626 4.81 -7.80 -1.04
CA THR A 626 5.16 -7.90 -2.46
C THR A 626 5.86 -6.63 -2.95
N PHE A 627 5.31 -5.45 -2.61
CA PHE A 627 5.94 -4.18 -2.94
C PHE A 627 7.32 -4.03 -2.34
N SER A 628 7.43 -4.23 -1.03
CA SER A 628 8.69 -4.13 -0.32
C SER A 628 9.75 -5.04 -0.95
N THR A 629 9.36 -6.25 -1.34
CA THR A 629 10.26 -7.22 -1.99
C THR A 629 10.70 -6.74 -3.36
N VAL A 630 9.76 -6.33 -4.23
CA VAL A 630 10.09 -5.84 -5.59
C VAL A 630 11.01 -4.63 -5.53
N PHE A 631 10.67 -3.62 -4.69
CA PHE A 631 11.51 -2.43 -4.55
C PHE A 631 12.88 -2.78 -3.97
N THR A 632 12.95 -3.65 -2.97
CA THR A 632 14.23 -4.10 -2.39
C THR A 632 15.11 -4.75 -3.44
N VAL A 633 14.56 -5.64 -4.26
CA VAL A 633 15.31 -6.31 -5.34
C VAL A 633 15.81 -5.29 -6.37
N LEU A 634 14.93 -4.38 -6.84
CA LEU A 634 15.30 -3.35 -7.81
C LEU A 634 16.39 -2.42 -7.27
N LEU A 635 16.22 -1.90 -6.05
CA LEU A 635 17.18 -0.97 -5.46
C LEU A 635 18.51 -1.66 -5.10
N THR A 636 18.49 -2.92 -4.66
CA THR A 636 19.69 -3.73 -4.45
C THR A 636 20.44 -3.95 -5.76
N LEU A 637 19.73 -4.24 -6.84
CA LEU A 637 20.31 -4.38 -8.18
C LEU A 637 20.97 -3.07 -8.64
N VAL A 638 20.27 -1.95 -8.50
CA VAL A 638 20.78 -0.61 -8.88
C VAL A 638 22.01 -0.26 -8.03
N ALA A 639 21.98 -0.50 -6.72
CA ALA A 639 23.12 -0.27 -5.83
C ALA A 639 24.34 -1.13 -6.22
N SER A 640 24.11 -2.42 -6.51
CA SER A 640 25.16 -3.35 -6.94
C SER A 640 25.80 -2.91 -8.25
N LEU A 641 25.00 -2.45 -9.22
CA LEU A 641 25.49 -1.89 -10.49
C LEU A 641 26.29 -0.60 -10.27
N GLY A 642 25.90 0.24 -9.33
CA GLY A 642 26.63 1.43 -8.93
C GLY A 642 28.02 1.10 -8.37
N VAL A 643 28.10 0.12 -7.46
CA VAL A 643 29.36 -0.39 -6.92
C VAL A 643 30.22 -0.99 -8.03
N PHE A 644 29.63 -1.87 -8.85
CA PHE A 644 30.32 -2.47 -10.00
C PHE A 644 30.96 -1.42 -10.92
N ASN A 645 30.20 -0.41 -11.31
CA ASN A 645 30.70 0.67 -12.17
C ASN A 645 31.83 1.46 -11.51
N THR A 646 31.71 1.78 -10.22
CA THR A 646 32.74 2.51 -9.48
C THR A 646 34.06 1.72 -9.41
N VAL A 647 33.98 0.42 -9.13
CA VAL A 647 35.16 -0.44 -9.08
C VAL A 647 35.79 -0.60 -10.47
N LEU A 648 34.96 -0.75 -11.51
CA LEU A 648 35.41 -0.84 -12.90
C LEU A 648 36.20 0.44 -13.33
N LEU A 649 35.70 1.60 -12.96
CA LEU A 649 36.36 2.88 -13.25
C LEU A 649 37.64 3.05 -12.43
N ASN A 650 37.60 2.75 -11.13
CA ASN A 650 38.77 2.86 -10.26
C ASN A 650 39.91 1.92 -10.71
N THR A 651 39.60 0.69 -11.12
CA THR A 651 40.59 -0.27 -11.63
C THR A 651 41.18 0.17 -12.98
N ARG A 652 40.38 0.79 -13.86
CA ARG A 652 40.86 1.35 -15.14
C ARG A 652 41.80 2.54 -14.97
N GLU A 653 41.48 3.46 -14.05
CA GLU A 653 42.30 4.63 -13.76
C GLU A 653 43.64 4.27 -13.13
N ARG A 654 43.69 3.19 -12.35
CA ARG A 654 44.89 2.73 -11.62
C ARG A 654 45.68 1.65 -12.35
N ARG A 655 45.45 1.44 -13.65
CA ARG A 655 46.17 0.40 -14.40
C ARG A 655 47.69 0.53 -14.30
N ARG A 656 48.25 1.76 -14.35
CA ARG A 656 49.66 2.03 -14.17
C ARG A 656 50.14 1.69 -12.76
N ASP A 657 49.43 2.12 -11.74
CA ASP A 657 49.76 1.82 -10.34
C ASP A 657 49.73 0.32 -10.07
N LEU A 658 48.70 -0.36 -10.60
CA LEU A 658 48.58 -1.83 -10.51
C LEU A 658 49.68 -2.55 -11.28
N GLY A 659 50.07 -2.01 -12.43
CA GLY A 659 51.23 -2.49 -13.24
C GLY A 659 52.54 -2.37 -12.48
N MET A 660 52.80 -1.21 -11.86
CA MET A 660 53.95 -0.99 -10.98
C MET A 660 53.98 -1.94 -9.80
N LEU A 661 52.83 -2.09 -9.09
CA LEU A 661 52.75 -3.02 -7.95
C LEU A 661 53.03 -4.47 -8.39
N LYS A 662 52.59 -4.88 -9.56
CA LYS A 662 52.88 -6.19 -10.13
C LYS A 662 54.37 -6.33 -10.55
N SER A 663 55.02 -5.28 -11.09
CA SER A 663 56.43 -5.33 -11.41
C SER A 663 57.33 -5.44 -10.16
N ILE A 664 56.87 -4.93 -9.03
CA ILE A 664 57.52 -5.05 -7.71
C ILE A 664 57.22 -6.42 -7.05
N GLY A 665 56.45 -7.32 -7.72
CA GLY A 665 56.22 -8.69 -7.25
C GLY A 665 54.82 -8.96 -6.64
N MET A 666 53.86 -8.03 -6.79
CA MET A 666 52.49 -8.27 -6.32
C MET A 666 51.78 -9.34 -7.15
N THR A 667 51.30 -10.39 -6.53
CA THR A 667 50.57 -11.48 -7.19
C THR A 667 49.16 -11.09 -7.61
N PRO A 668 48.57 -11.71 -8.68
CA PRO A 668 47.19 -11.46 -9.08
C PRO A 668 46.16 -11.62 -7.95
N ARG A 669 46.40 -12.61 -7.04
CA ARG A 669 45.53 -12.82 -5.86
C ARG A 669 45.58 -11.64 -4.88
N GLN A 670 46.74 -11.06 -4.66
CA GLN A 670 46.93 -9.88 -3.80
C GLN A 670 46.23 -8.64 -4.40
N VAL A 671 46.24 -8.47 -5.73
CA VAL A 671 45.50 -7.39 -6.43
C VAL A 671 44.00 -7.55 -6.25
N ILE A 672 43.48 -8.78 -6.38
CA ILE A 672 42.05 -9.06 -6.11
C ILE A 672 41.73 -8.74 -4.63
N LEU A 673 42.53 -9.24 -3.70
CA LEU A 673 42.32 -9.02 -2.27
C LEU A 673 42.33 -7.53 -1.92
N MET A 674 43.28 -6.76 -2.44
CA MET A 674 43.38 -5.31 -2.25
C MET A 674 42.12 -4.58 -2.77
N THR A 675 41.62 -4.95 -3.95
CA THR A 675 40.45 -4.32 -4.53
C THR A 675 39.18 -4.70 -3.76
N VAL A 676 39.02 -5.96 -3.42
CA VAL A 676 37.87 -6.49 -2.67
C VAL A 676 37.81 -5.90 -1.27
N THR A 677 38.93 -5.84 -0.54
CA THR A 677 38.97 -5.25 0.82
C THR A 677 38.68 -3.75 0.84
N SER A 678 39.05 -3.03 -0.22
CA SER A 678 38.66 -1.61 -0.37
C SER A 678 37.15 -1.42 -0.41
N VAL A 679 36.46 -2.30 -1.14
CA VAL A 679 34.99 -2.21 -1.29
C VAL A 679 34.26 -2.84 -0.11
N ALA A 680 34.80 -3.91 0.46
CA ALA A 680 34.27 -4.53 1.68
C ALA A 680 34.27 -3.53 2.85
N GLY A 681 35.35 -2.72 2.98
CA GLY A 681 35.40 -1.64 3.98
C GLY A 681 34.31 -0.58 3.77
N LEU A 682 34.06 -0.17 2.51
CA LEU A 682 32.94 0.73 2.20
C LEU A 682 31.58 0.06 2.44
N GLY A 683 31.44 -1.22 2.15
CA GLY A 683 30.26 -2.02 2.44
C GLY A 683 29.95 -2.09 3.92
N ALA A 684 30.96 -2.38 4.74
CA ALA A 684 30.83 -2.42 6.21
C ALA A 684 30.44 -1.05 6.79
N MET A 685 31.11 0.04 6.35
CA MET A 685 30.75 1.42 6.75
C MET A 685 29.33 1.78 6.30
N GLY A 686 28.97 1.37 5.08
CA GLY A 686 27.63 1.59 4.53
C GLY A 686 26.55 0.87 5.32
N ALA A 687 26.81 -0.36 5.75
CA ALA A 687 25.89 -1.11 6.60
C ALA A 687 25.79 -0.52 8.02
N LEU A 688 26.92 -0.14 8.62
CA LEU A 688 26.95 0.50 9.96
C LEU A 688 26.15 1.82 10.01
N LEU A 689 26.09 2.55 8.91
CA LEU A 689 25.30 3.79 8.81
C LEU A 689 23.88 3.51 8.30
N GLY A 690 23.73 2.62 7.34
CA GLY A 690 22.46 2.35 6.68
C GLY A 690 21.45 1.59 7.57
N ILE A 691 21.93 0.66 8.41
CA ILE A 691 21.06 -0.08 9.33
C ILE A 691 20.36 0.85 10.32
N PRO A 692 21.07 1.73 11.09
CA PRO A 692 20.40 2.67 11.99
C PRO A 692 19.43 3.63 11.26
N LEU A 693 19.81 4.10 10.07
CA LEU A 693 18.94 4.95 9.26
C LEU A 693 17.68 4.19 8.79
N GLY A 694 17.83 2.91 8.42
CA GLY A 694 16.72 2.05 8.04
C GLY A 694 15.76 1.77 9.20
N ILE A 695 16.30 1.53 10.40
CA ILE A 695 15.51 1.37 11.63
C ILE A 695 14.77 2.67 11.97
N ALA A 696 15.43 3.81 11.87
CA ALA A 696 14.79 5.11 12.10
C ALA A 696 13.68 5.39 11.07
N ALA A 697 13.93 5.10 9.80
CA ALA A 697 12.92 5.23 8.73
C ALA A 697 11.74 4.27 8.95
N HIS A 698 12.00 3.03 9.38
CA HIS A 698 10.97 2.06 9.72
C HIS A 698 10.05 2.57 10.85
N ARG A 699 10.62 3.02 11.96
CA ARG A 699 9.85 3.59 13.08
C ARG A 699 9.04 4.81 12.63
N LEU A 700 9.67 5.74 11.90
CA LEU A 700 8.99 6.93 11.39
C LEU A 700 7.75 6.56 10.56
N VAL A 701 7.86 5.58 9.68
CA VAL A 701 6.75 5.16 8.82
C VAL A 701 5.67 4.48 9.64
N VAL A 702 6.03 3.50 10.47
CA VAL A 702 5.07 2.73 11.28
C VAL A 702 4.31 3.62 12.27
N ASP A 703 4.95 4.66 12.80
CA ASP A 703 4.31 5.64 13.70
C ASP A 703 3.34 6.60 12.99
N HIS A 704 3.47 6.76 11.65
CA HIS A 704 2.64 7.68 10.87
C HIS A 704 1.62 6.99 9.96
N VAL A 705 1.42 5.68 10.11
CA VAL A 705 0.33 4.95 9.45
C VAL A 705 -0.98 5.25 10.19
N GLY A 706 -1.73 6.27 9.73
CA GLY A 706 -2.86 6.85 10.45
C GLY A 706 -4.07 5.93 10.67
N VAL A 707 -4.12 4.75 10.04
CA VAL A 707 -5.27 3.83 10.09
C VAL A 707 -5.05 2.66 11.05
N VAL A 708 -3.78 2.30 11.30
CA VAL A 708 -3.39 1.21 12.20
C VAL A 708 -2.47 1.78 13.26
N ASP A 709 -2.80 1.59 14.52
CA ASP A 709 -1.94 1.98 15.65
C ASP A 709 -1.18 0.73 16.12
N PHE A 710 0.07 0.57 15.63
CA PHE A 710 0.88 -0.59 15.94
C PHE A 710 1.40 -0.53 17.38
N PRO A 711 1.19 -1.55 18.22
CA PRO A 711 1.81 -1.65 19.54
C PRO A 711 3.34 -1.68 19.48
N GLU A 712 4.01 -1.25 20.54
CA GLU A 712 5.48 -1.18 20.59
C GLU A 712 6.17 -2.54 20.31
N TYR A 713 5.59 -3.65 20.75
CA TYR A 713 6.15 -4.98 20.50
C TYR A 713 6.17 -5.36 19.01
N MET A 714 5.29 -4.79 18.19
CA MET A 714 5.27 -4.98 16.73
C MET A 714 6.25 -4.05 16.01
N LYS A 715 6.70 -2.97 16.65
CA LYS A 715 7.69 -2.04 16.13
C LYS A 715 9.11 -2.50 16.43
N ASP A 716 9.29 -3.26 17.52
CA ASP A 716 10.60 -3.75 17.95
C ASP A 716 10.90 -5.15 17.39
N VAL A 717 10.97 -5.22 16.06
CA VAL A 717 11.17 -6.46 15.29
C VAL A 717 12.65 -6.81 15.09
N TRP A 718 13.57 -6.08 15.76
CA TRP A 718 14.98 -6.15 15.48
C TRP A 718 15.69 -7.11 16.43
N HIS A 719 16.29 -8.18 15.88
CA HIS A 719 17.08 -9.15 16.63
C HIS A 719 18.55 -9.12 16.19
N ALA A 720 19.48 -9.29 17.13
CA ALA A 720 20.91 -9.25 16.87
C ALA A 720 21.37 -10.17 15.72
N PRO A 721 20.90 -11.42 15.56
CA PRO A 721 21.26 -12.26 14.42
C PRO A 721 20.84 -11.69 13.08
N GLN A 722 19.65 -11.06 13.01
CA GLN A 722 19.11 -10.45 11.81
C GLN A 722 19.93 -9.22 11.40
N LEU A 723 20.29 -8.36 12.35
CA LEU A 723 21.16 -7.20 12.11
C LEU A 723 22.55 -7.62 11.65
N ALA A 724 23.12 -8.67 12.24
CA ALA A 724 24.38 -9.25 11.78
C ALA A 724 24.28 -9.81 10.36
N ALA A 725 23.20 -10.51 10.03
CA ALA A 725 22.95 -11.01 8.68
C ALA A 725 22.83 -9.87 7.66
N MET A 726 22.16 -8.75 7.98
CA MET A 726 22.07 -7.58 7.14
C MET A 726 23.44 -6.90 6.91
N LEU A 727 24.24 -6.79 7.95
CA LEU A 727 25.62 -6.29 7.84
C LEU A 727 26.44 -7.15 6.91
N LEU A 728 26.38 -8.48 7.07
CA LEU A 728 27.06 -9.44 6.20
C LEU A 728 26.53 -9.36 4.76
N ALA A 729 25.22 -9.23 4.57
CA ALA A 729 24.60 -9.07 3.25
C ALA A 729 25.10 -7.81 2.54
N GLY A 730 25.17 -6.66 3.23
CA GLY A 730 25.70 -5.42 2.69
C GLY A 730 27.16 -5.54 2.24
N VAL A 731 28.00 -6.19 3.05
CA VAL A 731 29.39 -6.48 2.69
C VAL A 731 29.45 -7.45 1.51
N THR A 732 28.63 -8.50 1.51
CA THR A 732 28.60 -9.51 0.43
C THR A 732 28.20 -8.90 -0.91
N ILE A 733 27.16 -8.06 -0.93
CA ILE A 733 26.72 -7.34 -2.15
C ILE A 733 27.86 -6.46 -2.69
N ALA A 734 28.52 -5.73 -1.81
CA ALA A 734 29.65 -4.89 -2.17
C ALA A 734 30.82 -5.70 -2.75
N VAL A 735 31.16 -6.84 -2.14
CA VAL A 735 32.19 -7.76 -2.58
C VAL A 735 31.85 -8.39 -3.95
N LEU A 736 30.62 -8.88 -4.11
CA LEU A 736 30.15 -9.48 -5.38
C LEU A 736 30.21 -8.45 -6.51
N GLY A 737 29.75 -7.21 -6.29
CA GLY A 737 29.87 -6.13 -7.25
C GLY A 737 31.31 -5.80 -7.66
N ALA A 738 32.26 -5.99 -6.74
CA ALA A 738 33.68 -5.73 -6.99
C ALA A 738 34.44 -6.91 -7.63
N LEU A 739 33.95 -8.13 -7.54
CA LEU A 739 34.72 -9.35 -7.85
C LEU A 739 35.10 -9.46 -9.34
N ILE A 740 34.14 -9.17 -10.24
CA ILE A 740 34.38 -9.21 -11.70
C ILE A 740 35.40 -8.15 -12.12
N PRO A 741 35.27 -6.85 -11.76
CA PRO A 741 36.26 -5.84 -12.07
C PRO A 741 37.64 -6.14 -11.47
N ALA A 742 37.70 -6.66 -10.23
CA ALA A 742 38.93 -7.03 -9.56
C ALA A 742 39.67 -8.18 -10.28
N ARG A 743 38.93 -9.20 -10.73
CA ARG A 743 39.49 -10.31 -11.53
C ARG A 743 40.02 -9.79 -12.89
N THR A 744 39.29 -8.89 -13.52
CA THR A 744 39.72 -8.28 -14.81
C THR A 744 40.98 -7.45 -14.63
N ALA A 745 41.10 -6.69 -13.55
CA ALA A 745 42.30 -5.92 -13.22
C ALA A 745 43.50 -6.82 -12.92
N ALA A 746 43.25 -7.93 -12.22
CA ALA A 746 44.31 -8.90 -11.91
C ALA A 746 44.86 -9.64 -13.14
N ARG A 747 44.09 -9.79 -14.20
CA ARG A 747 44.50 -10.46 -15.46
C ARG A 747 45.23 -9.55 -16.45
N THR A 748 45.29 -8.21 -16.25
CA THR A 748 46.06 -7.30 -17.11
C THR A 748 47.55 -7.62 -17.03
N THR A 749 48.19 -7.81 -18.20
CA THR A 749 49.64 -8.12 -18.29
C THR A 749 50.48 -6.86 -18.10
N ILE A 750 51.67 -7.02 -17.50
CA ILE A 750 52.60 -5.89 -17.25
C ILE A 750 53.01 -5.24 -18.59
N ALA A 751 53.24 -6.04 -19.62
CA ALA A 751 53.62 -5.57 -20.94
C ALA A 751 52.57 -4.61 -21.57
N THR A 752 51.28 -4.94 -21.47
CA THR A 752 50.20 -4.06 -22.01
C THR A 752 50.03 -2.76 -21.23
N VAL A 753 50.53 -2.67 -19.99
CA VAL A 753 50.48 -1.46 -19.17
C VAL A 753 51.65 -0.55 -19.42
N LEU A 754 52.83 -1.10 -19.71
CA LEU A 754 54.07 -0.36 -19.95
C LEU A 754 54.21 0.11 -21.42
N HIS A 755 53.60 -0.59 -22.39
CA HIS A 755 53.64 -0.24 -23.82
C HIS A 755 52.51 0.73 -24.29
N THR A 756 51.65 1.24 -23.43
CA THR A 756 50.68 2.29 -23.78
C THR A 756 51.29 3.68 -23.55
N GLU A 757 52.25 4.05 -24.38
CA GLU A 757 52.62 5.45 -24.66
C GLU A 757 51.68 6.09 -25.67
#